data_20ab0607f8af3019bb4fffa40779a611
#
_entry.id   20ab0607f8af3019bb4fffa40779a611
#
_cell.length_a   1.000
_cell.length_b   1.000
_cell.length_c   1.000
_cell.angle_alpha   90.00
_cell.angle_beta   90.00
_cell.angle_gamma   90.00
#
_symmetry.space_group_name_H-M   'P 1'
#
loop_
_entity.id
_entity.type
_entity.pdbx_description
1 polymer ?
#
loop_
_entity_poly.entity_id
_entity_poly.type
_entity_poly.pdbx_seq_one_letter_code
_entity_poly.pdbx_strand_id
1 'polypeptide(L)'
;MPALVNYSGDDEFYSGGSVYSMDSSLLRSIGSHLDMYCPPSKRARISSPFASSGDMFEEERKPSIEVLPDECLFEIFRRLPGGQARSASACVSKHWLALLSSVRNSEICKNVSKVNESSNDVDMVSCEEGQEMECDGYLTRSLEGKKATDIRLAAIAVGTASRGGLGKLSIRGSNPIRGVTNKGLSAIAHGCPSLKVLTLWDVPYVGDEGMYEIAKECHLLEKLDLCQCPSISNKGLIAIAMNSPNLTALTIDSCRNIGNESLQAIGRCCPKLQSITIKDCPHIGDQGVASLVSSTSSSLTKVKLQGLSLTDFSLAVIGHCGKDLTSLIFSGLQNVTEKGFWVMGNAQGLEKLATLSITSCRGTTDVCLEAIGKGCQNLKQMCLHKCCFVSDSGLIAFAKAAVSLESLQLEECNRITQLGIVGALLNCGSKVKSLALVKCMGIKDLDLETPFLSPCESLRSLSIRSCPGFGSVSLALVGNLCPQLHQLDLSGLCGITDSGLLPLVEGCDSGLVKVNLAGCLNLTDEVVSALARLHGRTLEVLNLDGCIKVTDASLVALADHCLVLSDLEMSKCSITDTGIASLSCGEQLNLQVLSISGCNKVSNKSMPYLRKLGRTLVGLNLQQCNSISTATVDLLVESLWRCDILS
;
A
#
# COMPACT_ATOMS: atom_id res chain seq x y z
N MET A 1 49.24 -26.87 -5.13
CA MET A 1 48.81 -28.27 -5.08
C MET A 1 49.06 -28.81 -3.69
N PRO A 2 48.22 -29.56 -3.03
CA PRO A 2 47.06 -30.33 -3.46
C PRO A 2 45.75 -29.87 -2.72
N ALA A 3 44.57 -30.36 -2.82
CA ALA A 3 43.84 -31.33 -3.63
C ALA A 3 42.34 -31.04 -3.47
N LEU A 4 41.62 -31.34 -4.50
CA LEU A 4 40.15 -31.37 -4.57
C LEU A 4 39.57 -32.44 -3.63
N VAL A 5 38.50 -32.11 -2.89
CA VAL A 5 37.53 -33.10 -2.45
C VAL A 5 36.12 -32.55 -2.78
N ASN A 6 35.49 -33.25 -3.72
CA ASN A 6 34.06 -33.18 -3.97
C ASN A 6 33.28 -33.80 -2.81
N TYR A 7 32.22 -33.13 -2.37
CA TYR A 7 31.10 -33.81 -1.75
C TYR A 7 29.80 -33.27 -2.36
N SER A 8 29.18 -34.13 -3.13
CA SER A 8 27.77 -34.10 -3.46
C SER A 8 26.97 -34.56 -2.23
N GLY A 9 25.97 -33.81 -1.86
CA GLY A 9 25.00 -34.16 -0.84
C GLY A 9 23.73 -33.35 -1.09
N ASP A 10 22.74 -34.04 -1.59
CA ASP A 10 21.35 -33.59 -1.67
C ASP A 10 20.90 -33.18 -0.29
N ASP A 11 20.37 -31.97 -0.15
CA ASP A 11 19.54 -31.61 0.98
C ASP A 11 18.33 -30.81 0.51
N GLU A 12 17.21 -31.33 0.94
CA GLU A 12 15.85 -30.99 0.63
C GLU A 12 15.49 -29.56 1.04
N PHE A 13 14.68 -28.96 0.19
CA PHE A 13 13.91 -27.75 0.40
C PHE A 13 13.24 -27.69 1.78
N TYR A 14 13.65 -26.74 2.61
CA TYR A 14 12.74 -26.12 3.57
C TYR A 14 12.32 -24.75 3.04
N SER A 15 11.15 -24.75 2.47
CA SER A 15 10.34 -23.57 2.16
C SER A 15 10.04 -22.83 3.47
N GLY A 16 10.81 -21.79 3.77
CA GLY A 16 10.51 -20.84 4.82
C GLY A 16 9.31 -19.99 4.40
N GLY A 17 8.19 -20.21 5.10
CA GLY A 17 6.97 -19.46 4.88
C GLY A 17 7.19 -17.97 5.09
N SER A 18 6.79 -17.20 4.09
CA SER A 18 6.62 -15.75 4.16
C SER A 18 5.62 -15.44 5.27
N VAL A 19 6.07 -14.77 6.30
CA VAL A 19 5.19 -14.23 7.35
C VAL A 19 4.52 -12.99 6.76
N TYR A 20 3.28 -13.16 6.30
CA TYR A 20 2.44 -12.03 5.97
C TYR A 20 1.98 -11.36 7.26
N SER A 21 2.44 -10.15 7.52
CA SER A 21 1.75 -9.27 8.45
C SER A 21 0.44 -8.87 7.76
N MET A 22 -0.68 -9.42 8.21
CA MET A 22 -1.99 -8.97 7.76
C MET A 22 -2.25 -7.58 8.34
N ASP A 23 -2.21 -6.60 7.48
CA ASP A 23 -2.75 -5.29 7.77
C ASP A 23 -4.27 -5.41 7.87
N SER A 24 -4.89 -4.87 8.92
CA SER A 24 -6.36 -4.88 9.10
C SER A 24 -7.09 -4.21 7.93
N SER A 25 -6.39 -3.40 7.14
CA SER A 25 -6.86 -2.88 5.86
C SER A 25 -7.16 -3.96 4.81
N LEU A 26 -6.52 -5.14 4.89
CA LEU A 26 -6.76 -6.25 3.95
C LEU A 26 -8.16 -6.87 4.13
N LEU A 27 -8.66 -6.98 5.36
CA LEU A 27 -10.03 -7.48 5.59
C LEU A 27 -11.10 -6.52 5.05
N ARG A 28 -10.82 -5.21 5.01
CA ARG A 28 -11.72 -4.22 4.39
C ARG A 28 -11.63 -4.19 2.86
N SER A 29 -10.54 -4.67 2.28
CA SER A 29 -10.35 -4.69 0.81
C SER A 29 -10.79 -6.00 0.16
N ILE A 30 -10.92 -7.09 0.92
CA ILE A 30 -11.30 -8.41 0.37
C ILE A 30 -12.77 -8.44 -0.07
N GLY A 31 -13.65 -7.65 0.55
CA GLY A 31 -15.04 -7.49 0.11
C GLY A 31 -15.21 -6.94 -1.31
N SER A 32 -14.18 -6.32 -1.89
CA SER A 32 -14.23 -5.78 -3.26
C SER A 32 -13.69 -6.71 -4.34
N HIS A 33 -13.07 -7.87 -3.98
CA HIS A 33 -12.46 -8.78 -4.94
C HIS A 33 -13.19 -10.13 -5.13
N LEU A 34 -14.24 -10.42 -4.35
CA LEU A 34 -14.98 -11.70 -4.42
C LEU A 34 -16.09 -11.75 -5.48
N ASP A 35 -16.34 -10.67 -6.23
CA ASP A 35 -17.38 -10.65 -7.29
C ASP A 35 -16.98 -11.33 -8.61
N MET A 36 -15.95 -12.16 -8.67
CA MET A 36 -15.46 -12.71 -9.95
C MET A 36 -15.41 -14.22 -10.07
N TYR A 37 -16.12 -15.02 -9.28
CA TYR A 37 -16.32 -16.45 -9.61
C TYR A 37 -17.66 -17.00 -9.12
N CYS A 38 -18.72 -16.75 -9.89
CA CYS A 38 -19.86 -17.66 -9.95
C CYS A 38 -19.81 -18.42 -11.26
N PRO A 39 -19.67 -19.74 -11.26
CA PRO A 39 -19.85 -20.52 -12.49
C PRO A 39 -21.32 -20.49 -12.91
N PRO A 40 -21.64 -20.40 -14.21
CA PRO A 40 -23.02 -20.42 -14.66
C PRO A 40 -23.63 -21.80 -14.41
N SER A 41 -24.57 -21.88 -13.49
CA SER A 41 -25.43 -23.07 -13.34
C SER A 41 -26.24 -23.24 -14.62
N LYS A 42 -26.00 -24.34 -15.31
CA LYS A 42 -26.83 -24.81 -16.45
C LYS A 42 -28.21 -25.15 -15.93
N ARG A 43 -29.18 -24.27 -16.12
CA ARG A 43 -30.59 -24.65 -16.02
C ARG A 43 -30.94 -25.52 -17.22
N ALA A 44 -31.18 -26.80 -16.93
CA ALA A 44 -31.75 -27.73 -17.89
C ALA A 44 -33.18 -27.26 -18.25
N ARG A 45 -33.45 -27.06 -19.51
CA ARG A 45 -34.82 -26.93 -20.03
C ARG A 45 -35.48 -28.31 -19.96
N ILE A 46 -36.47 -28.44 -19.09
CA ILE A 46 -37.44 -29.53 -19.18
C ILE A 46 -38.62 -28.98 -19.98
N SER A 47 -38.75 -29.47 -21.18
CA SER A 47 -39.94 -29.35 -21.99
C SER A 47 -40.87 -30.51 -21.68
N SER A 48 -42.09 -30.24 -21.27
CA SER A 48 -43.16 -31.22 -21.32
C SER A 48 -44.41 -30.60 -21.90
N PRO A 49 -45.08 -31.28 -22.81
CA PRO A 49 -46.31 -30.82 -23.38
C PRO A 49 -47.47 -31.45 -22.63
N PHE A 50 -48.46 -30.64 -22.23
CA PHE A 50 -49.88 -31.07 -22.31
C PHE A 50 -50.77 -29.86 -22.06
N ALA A 51 -51.62 -29.59 -22.99
CA ALA A 51 -52.72 -28.68 -22.91
C ALA A 51 -53.91 -29.31 -22.17
N SER A 52 -54.52 -28.58 -21.25
CA SER A 52 -55.99 -28.65 -21.11
C SER A 52 -56.47 -27.37 -20.39
N SER A 53 -57.60 -26.96 -20.94
CA SER A 53 -58.41 -25.79 -20.68
C SER A 53 -58.84 -25.59 -19.23
N GLY A 54 -58.97 -24.30 -18.83
CA GLY A 54 -59.98 -23.86 -17.88
C GLY A 54 -59.42 -23.17 -16.66
N ASP A 55 -59.78 -21.95 -16.57
CA ASP A 55 -59.95 -21.05 -15.42
C ASP A 55 -58.98 -19.89 -15.35
N MET A 56 -59.60 -18.74 -15.59
CA MET A 56 -59.04 -17.40 -15.38
C MET A 56 -58.79 -17.15 -13.90
N PHE A 57 -57.55 -17.30 -13.45
CA PHE A 57 -57.04 -16.60 -12.28
C PHE A 57 -56.05 -15.56 -12.75
N GLU A 58 -56.38 -14.29 -12.59
CA GLU A 58 -55.43 -13.17 -12.69
C GLU A 58 -54.33 -13.39 -11.65
N GLU A 59 -53.17 -13.89 -12.07
CA GLU A 59 -51.92 -13.79 -11.28
C GLU A 59 -51.60 -12.30 -11.14
N GLU A 60 -51.77 -11.77 -9.94
CA GLU A 60 -51.19 -10.48 -9.56
C GLU A 60 -49.68 -10.53 -9.85
N ARG A 61 -49.30 -9.94 -10.99
CA ARG A 61 -47.87 -9.75 -11.34
C ARG A 61 -47.28 -8.86 -10.28
N LYS A 62 -46.39 -9.40 -9.47
CA LYS A 62 -45.57 -8.62 -8.54
C LYS A 62 -44.95 -7.45 -9.32
N PRO A 63 -45.03 -6.22 -8.82
CA PRO A 63 -44.47 -5.06 -9.52
C PRO A 63 -42.98 -5.25 -9.74
N SER A 64 -42.56 -5.40 -10.99
CA SER A 64 -41.15 -5.48 -11.39
C SER A 64 -40.67 -4.08 -11.76
N ILE A 65 -39.44 -3.75 -11.41
CA ILE A 65 -38.78 -2.49 -11.80
C ILE A 65 -38.70 -2.34 -13.34
N GLU A 66 -38.81 -3.43 -14.10
CA GLU A 66 -38.83 -3.45 -15.57
C GLU A 66 -40.12 -2.86 -16.17
N VAL A 67 -41.15 -2.63 -15.36
CA VAL A 67 -42.40 -1.95 -15.78
C VAL A 67 -42.22 -0.44 -15.82
N LEU A 68 -41.14 0.09 -15.24
CA LEU A 68 -40.89 1.54 -15.26
C LEU A 68 -40.51 2.01 -16.67
N PRO A 69 -41.03 3.18 -17.12
CA PRO A 69 -40.58 3.83 -18.34
C PRO A 69 -39.08 4.12 -18.32
N ASP A 70 -38.46 4.18 -19.50
CA ASP A 70 -37.02 4.40 -19.68
C ASP A 70 -36.54 5.69 -19.03
N GLU A 71 -37.37 6.73 -19.01
CA GLU A 71 -37.07 8.01 -18.36
C GLU A 71 -36.96 7.86 -16.84
N CYS A 72 -37.81 7.03 -16.24
CA CYS A 72 -37.75 6.74 -14.81
C CYS A 72 -36.51 5.92 -14.44
N LEU A 73 -36.19 4.89 -15.23
CA LEU A 73 -34.99 4.09 -15.07
C LEU A 73 -33.73 4.94 -15.26
N PHE A 74 -33.73 5.83 -16.28
CA PHE A 74 -32.62 6.76 -16.51
C PHE A 74 -32.40 7.69 -15.32
N GLU A 75 -33.47 8.24 -14.72
CA GLU A 75 -33.39 9.11 -13.56
C GLU A 75 -32.88 8.37 -12.30
N ILE A 76 -33.27 7.11 -12.13
CA ILE A 76 -32.73 6.23 -11.06
C ILE A 76 -31.22 6.01 -11.27
N PHE A 77 -30.80 5.63 -12.49
CA PHE A 77 -29.41 5.36 -12.80
C PHE A 77 -28.51 6.59 -12.67
N ARG A 78 -29.04 7.77 -12.98
CA ARG A 78 -28.36 9.05 -12.81
C ARG A 78 -28.04 9.36 -11.33
N ARG A 79 -28.84 8.85 -10.40
CA ARG A 79 -28.70 9.06 -8.95
C ARG A 79 -27.92 7.95 -8.24
N LEU A 80 -27.52 6.87 -8.91
CA LEU A 80 -26.76 5.81 -8.29
C LEU A 80 -25.40 6.33 -7.78
N PRO A 81 -25.06 6.08 -6.51
CA PRO A 81 -23.76 6.47 -5.96
C PRO A 81 -22.65 5.59 -6.52
N GLY A 82 -21.63 6.21 -7.12
CA GLY A 82 -20.39 5.54 -7.52
C GLY A 82 -20.45 4.65 -8.77
N GLY A 83 -19.26 4.40 -9.33
CA GLY A 83 -19.10 3.59 -10.55
C GLY A 83 -19.44 2.11 -10.36
N GLN A 84 -19.25 1.57 -9.16
CA GLN A 84 -19.51 0.15 -8.86
C GLN A 84 -21.01 -0.19 -8.88
N ALA A 85 -21.86 0.65 -8.29
CA ALA A 85 -23.30 0.47 -8.31
C ALA A 85 -23.87 0.53 -9.75
N ARG A 86 -23.34 1.43 -10.60
CA ARG A 86 -23.70 1.50 -12.01
C ARG A 86 -23.21 0.31 -12.81
N SER A 87 -22.00 -0.17 -12.54
CA SER A 87 -21.46 -1.38 -13.19
C SER A 87 -22.29 -2.62 -12.82
N ALA A 88 -22.68 -2.77 -11.56
CA ALA A 88 -23.55 -3.85 -11.12
C ALA A 88 -24.94 -3.76 -11.81
N SER A 89 -25.53 -2.57 -11.87
CA SER A 89 -26.80 -2.35 -12.58
C SER A 89 -26.71 -2.64 -14.08
N ALA A 90 -25.56 -2.35 -14.71
CA ALA A 90 -25.31 -2.67 -16.12
C ALA A 90 -25.28 -4.18 -16.42
N CYS A 91 -25.05 -5.01 -15.42
CA CYS A 91 -25.05 -6.47 -15.56
C CYS A 91 -26.43 -7.11 -15.44
N VAL A 92 -27.47 -6.36 -15.06
CA VAL A 92 -28.82 -6.90 -14.83
C VAL A 92 -29.51 -7.28 -16.13
N SER A 93 -29.49 -6.40 -17.15
CA SER A 93 -30.10 -6.68 -18.44
C SER A 93 -29.43 -5.88 -19.58
N LYS A 94 -29.62 -6.32 -20.84
CA LYS A 94 -29.16 -5.57 -22.01
C LYS A 94 -29.81 -4.20 -22.12
N HIS A 95 -31.04 -4.09 -21.68
CA HIS A 95 -31.83 -2.84 -21.67
C HIS A 95 -31.22 -1.86 -20.66
N TRP A 96 -30.92 -2.30 -19.43
CA TRP A 96 -30.27 -1.48 -18.42
C TRP A 96 -28.87 -1.05 -18.83
N LEU A 97 -28.13 -1.94 -19.48
CA LEU A 97 -26.81 -1.61 -20.03
C LEU A 97 -26.93 -0.50 -21.09
N ALA A 98 -27.93 -0.56 -21.98
CA ALA A 98 -28.15 0.48 -22.98
C ALA A 98 -28.52 1.84 -22.36
N LEU A 99 -29.40 1.85 -21.35
CA LEU A 99 -29.77 3.06 -20.63
C LEU A 99 -28.60 3.66 -19.84
N LEU A 100 -27.90 2.86 -19.04
CA LEU A 100 -26.71 3.30 -18.30
C LEU A 100 -25.63 3.84 -19.23
N SER A 101 -25.53 3.25 -20.38
CA SER A 101 -24.60 3.65 -21.40
C SER A 101 -24.94 4.98 -22.05
N SER A 102 -26.18 5.45 -21.96
CA SER A 102 -26.62 6.76 -22.45
C SER A 102 -26.46 7.91 -21.43
N VAL A 103 -26.24 7.60 -20.14
CA VAL A 103 -26.02 8.60 -19.07
C VAL A 103 -24.68 9.30 -19.24
N ARG A 104 -24.67 10.61 -19.45
CA ARG A 104 -23.46 11.44 -19.53
C ARG A 104 -22.94 11.79 -18.14
N ASN A 105 -21.63 11.96 -17.99
CA ASN A 105 -21.02 12.37 -16.71
C ASN A 105 -21.55 13.73 -16.19
N SER A 106 -21.95 14.63 -17.07
CA SER A 106 -22.58 15.90 -16.73
C SER A 106 -23.98 15.77 -16.13
N GLU A 107 -24.64 14.65 -16.38
CA GLU A 107 -26.03 14.37 -15.95
C GLU A 107 -26.09 13.61 -14.62
N ILE A 108 -24.93 13.19 -14.09
CA ILE A 108 -24.83 12.48 -12.82
C ILE A 108 -25.04 13.47 -11.68
N CYS A 109 -26.11 13.29 -10.92
CA CYS A 109 -26.37 14.08 -9.72
C CYS A 109 -25.31 13.76 -8.65
N LYS A 110 -24.39 14.70 -8.40
CA LYS A 110 -23.49 14.62 -7.24
C LYS A 110 -24.33 14.90 -5.99
N ASN A 111 -24.60 13.89 -5.19
CA ASN A 111 -25.09 14.08 -3.83
C ASN A 111 -23.98 14.74 -3.02
N VAL A 112 -23.99 16.07 -2.97
CA VAL A 112 -23.15 16.85 -2.06
C VAL A 112 -23.78 16.74 -0.68
N SER A 113 -23.46 15.67 0.04
CA SER A 113 -23.58 15.67 1.50
C SER A 113 -22.47 16.58 2.01
N LYS A 114 -22.84 17.79 2.42
CA LYS A 114 -21.98 18.66 3.21
C LYS A 114 -21.70 17.95 4.53
N VAL A 115 -20.53 17.35 4.66
CA VAL A 115 -19.95 17.01 5.96
C VAL A 115 -18.77 17.96 6.17
N ASN A 116 -18.86 18.67 7.27
CA ASN A 116 -17.96 19.73 7.71
C ASN A 116 -16.50 19.28 7.71
N GLU A 117 -15.65 20.14 7.19
CA GLU A 117 -14.21 20.15 7.39
C GLU A 117 -13.90 20.31 8.89
N SER A 118 -13.27 19.32 9.48
CA SER A 118 -12.26 19.49 10.52
C SER A 118 -11.77 18.12 10.99
N SER A 119 -10.62 17.70 10.49
CA SER A 119 -9.56 17.08 11.27
C SER A 119 -8.40 16.67 10.34
N ASN A 120 -7.27 17.29 10.58
CA ASN A 120 -5.98 16.91 10.00
C ASN A 120 -5.53 15.61 10.68
N ASP A 121 -5.83 14.48 10.07
CA ASP A 121 -5.15 13.24 10.38
C ASP A 121 -4.10 12.95 9.32
N VAL A 122 -2.85 13.10 9.74
CA VAL A 122 -1.66 12.73 8.96
C VAL A 122 -1.56 11.21 9.03
N ASP A 123 -2.17 10.53 8.07
CA ASP A 123 -1.94 9.10 7.88
C ASP A 123 -0.49 8.85 7.47
N MET A 124 0.18 8.03 8.25
CA MET A 124 1.51 7.51 7.98
C MET A 124 1.48 6.69 6.69
N VAL A 125 2.01 7.28 5.62
CA VAL A 125 2.20 6.58 4.36
C VAL A 125 3.37 5.60 4.54
N SER A 126 3.05 4.32 4.71
CA SER A 126 3.97 3.25 4.37
C SER A 126 4.34 3.41 2.90
N CYS A 127 5.64 3.28 2.56
CA CYS A 127 6.14 3.35 1.19
C CYS A 127 5.73 2.09 0.39
N GLU A 128 4.45 1.81 0.29
CA GLU A 128 3.88 0.85 -0.65
C GLU A 128 3.03 1.62 -1.65
N GLU A 129 3.16 1.25 -2.92
CA GLU A 129 2.47 1.84 -4.06
C GLU A 129 0.94 1.71 -3.88
N GLY A 130 0.36 2.56 -3.03
CA GLY A 130 -1.08 2.75 -2.94
C GLY A 130 -1.56 3.43 -4.22
N GLN A 131 -2.30 2.70 -5.04
CA GLN A 131 -3.09 3.29 -6.11
C GLN A 131 -4.11 4.21 -5.46
N GLU A 132 -3.83 5.50 -5.45
CA GLU A 132 -4.84 6.53 -5.21
C GLU A 132 -5.93 6.34 -6.27
N MET A 133 -7.06 5.78 -5.88
CA MET A 133 -8.29 5.83 -6.66
C MET A 133 -8.83 7.26 -6.59
N GLU A 134 -8.19 8.17 -7.32
CA GLU A 134 -8.82 9.42 -7.70
C GLU A 134 -10.09 9.07 -8.47
N CYS A 135 -11.24 9.44 -7.93
CA CYS A 135 -12.53 9.39 -8.63
C CYS A 135 -12.54 10.46 -9.73
N ASP A 136 -11.61 10.37 -10.68
CA ASP A 136 -11.66 11.15 -11.89
C ASP A 136 -12.86 10.68 -12.72
N GLY A 137 -13.76 11.58 -13.05
CA GLY A 137 -15.01 11.31 -13.77
C GLY A 137 -14.86 10.78 -15.20
N TYR A 138 -13.85 9.94 -15.46
CA TYR A 138 -13.53 9.36 -16.78
C TYR A 138 -13.98 7.91 -16.90
N LEU A 139 -14.33 7.53 -18.13
CA LEU A 139 -14.58 6.15 -18.46
C LEU A 139 -13.25 5.37 -18.40
N THR A 140 -13.16 4.42 -17.48
CA THR A 140 -11.96 3.61 -17.24
C THR A 140 -12.15 2.18 -17.72
N ARG A 141 -11.12 1.59 -18.36
CA ARG A 141 -11.09 0.17 -18.71
C ARG A 141 -9.73 -0.44 -18.37
N SER A 142 -9.77 -1.63 -17.77
CA SER A 142 -8.60 -2.48 -17.54
C SER A 142 -8.77 -3.82 -18.27
N LEU A 143 -7.72 -4.23 -18.98
CA LEU A 143 -7.65 -5.51 -19.67
C LEU A 143 -6.44 -6.29 -19.16
N GLU A 144 -6.65 -7.53 -18.74
CA GLU A 144 -5.60 -8.36 -18.15
C GLU A 144 -5.50 -9.73 -18.83
N GLY A 145 -4.28 -10.22 -19.05
CA GLY A 145 -3.94 -11.55 -19.53
C GLY A 145 -4.71 -11.95 -20.78
N LYS A 146 -5.46 -13.05 -20.72
CA LYS A 146 -6.22 -13.59 -21.86
C LYS A 146 -7.28 -12.64 -22.42
N LYS A 147 -7.69 -11.64 -21.65
CA LYS A 147 -8.67 -10.64 -22.08
C LYS A 147 -8.04 -9.47 -22.85
N ALA A 148 -6.73 -9.29 -22.78
CA ALA A 148 -6.00 -8.24 -23.50
C ALA A 148 -5.73 -8.68 -24.95
N THR A 149 -6.58 -8.25 -25.86
CA THR A 149 -6.53 -8.59 -27.30
C THR A 149 -6.90 -7.40 -28.17
N ASP A 150 -6.37 -7.32 -29.41
CA ASP A 150 -6.69 -6.25 -30.37
C ASP A 150 -8.19 -6.16 -30.63
N ILE A 151 -8.88 -7.29 -30.74
CA ILE A 151 -10.33 -7.34 -30.98
C ILE A 151 -11.11 -6.64 -29.86
N ARG A 152 -10.70 -6.85 -28.59
CA ARG A 152 -11.34 -6.18 -27.47
C ARG A 152 -11.03 -4.69 -27.42
N LEU A 153 -9.80 -4.30 -27.75
CA LEU A 153 -9.46 -2.88 -27.85
C LEU A 153 -10.28 -2.19 -28.96
N ALA A 154 -10.40 -2.81 -30.12
CA ALA A 154 -11.24 -2.30 -31.20
C ALA A 154 -12.73 -2.20 -30.79
N ALA A 155 -13.25 -3.23 -30.09
CA ALA A 155 -14.63 -3.20 -29.58
C ALA A 155 -14.85 -2.07 -28.55
N ILE A 156 -13.88 -1.84 -27.67
CA ILE A 156 -13.91 -0.72 -26.71
C ILE A 156 -13.90 0.63 -27.45
N ALA A 157 -13.00 0.78 -28.41
CA ALA A 157 -12.88 2.00 -29.22
C ALA A 157 -14.20 2.35 -29.91
N VAL A 158 -14.80 1.39 -30.62
CA VAL A 158 -16.11 1.57 -31.30
C VAL A 158 -17.22 1.84 -30.29
N GLY A 159 -17.28 1.08 -29.20
CA GLY A 159 -18.34 1.19 -28.19
C GLY A 159 -18.29 2.49 -27.37
N THR A 160 -17.16 3.20 -27.34
CA THR A 160 -16.99 4.43 -26.57
C THR A 160 -16.85 5.69 -27.43
N ALA A 161 -16.62 5.56 -28.73
CA ALA A 161 -16.37 6.67 -29.67
C ALA A 161 -17.49 7.73 -29.64
N SER A 162 -18.75 7.31 -29.57
CA SER A 162 -19.91 8.21 -29.52
C SER A 162 -19.98 9.08 -28.25
N ARG A 163 -19.15 8.75 -27.23
CA ARG A 163 -19.11 9.44 -25.92
C ARG A 163 -17.81 10.18 -25.65
N GLY A 164 -16.99 10.40 -26.67
CA GLY A 164 -15.69 11.02 -26.56
C GLY A 164 -14.55 10.05 -26.20
N GLY A 165 -14.84 8.75 -26.09
CA GLY A 165 -13.84 7.70 -25.84
C GLY A 165 -13.54 7.45 -24.35
N LEU A 166 -12.46 6.71 -24.11
CA LEU A 166 -11.94 6.44 -22.77
C LEU A 166 -11.08 7.58 -22.26
N GLY A 167 -11.16 7.88 -20.96
CA GLY A 167 -10.16 8.71 -20.27
C GLY A 167 -8.98 7.92 -19.72
N LYS A 168 -9.20 6.66 -19.30
CA LYS A 168 -8.14 5.81 -18.73
C LYS A 168 -8.18 4.40 -19.32
N LEU A 169 -7.03 3.93 -19.80
CA LEU A 169 -6.83 2.57 -20.30
C LEU A 169 -5.63 1.92 -19.63
N SER A 170 -5.84 0.75 -19.03
CA SER A 170 -4.78 -0.10 -18.49
C SER A 170 -4.78 -1.45 -19.20
N ILE A 171 -3.61 -1.87 -19.69
CA ILE A 171 -3.40 -3.17 -20.33
C ILE A 171 -2.28 -3.89 -19.57
N ARG A 172 -2.58 -5.04 -18.96
CA ARG A 172 -1.63 -5.85 -18.19
C ARG A 172 -1.49 -7.25 -18.76
N GLY A 173 -0.29 -7.56 -19.24
CA GLY A 173 -0.02 -8.79 -19.94
C GLY A 173 -0.73 -8.85 -21.27
N SER A 174 -0.38 -9.82 -22.10
CA SER A 174 -1.07 -10.04 -23.36
C SER A 174 -1.41 -11.50 -23.55
N ASN A 175 -2.43 -11.77 -24.36
CA ASN A 175 -2.75 -13.13 -24.76
C ASN A 175 -1.59 -13.70 -25.58
N PRO A 176 -0.99 -14.86 -25.24
CA PRO A 176 0.17 -15.38 -25.95
C PRO A 176 -0.08 -15.73 -27.42
N ILE A 177 -1.35 -15.95 -27.80
CA ILE A 177 -1.73 -16.34 -29.16
C ILE A 177 -2.31 -15.15 -29.96
N ARG A 178 -3.06 -14.25 -29.29
CA ARG A 178 -3.77 -13.13 -29.91
C ARG A 178 -3.62 -11.88 -29.05
N GLY A 179 -2.37 -11.53 -28.72
CA GLY A 179 -2.04 -10.44 -27.84
C GLY A 179 -2.40 -9.06 -28.41
N VAL A 180 -2.14 -8.05 -27.59
CA VAL A 180 -2.25 -6.65 -28.00
C VAL A 180 -1.06 -6.28 -28.88
N THR A 181 -1.34 -5.68 -30.03
CA THR A 181 -0.33 -5.19 -30.99
C THR A 181 -0.52 -3.70 -31.28
N ASN A 182 0.30 -3.16 -32.19
CA ASN A 182 0.15 -1.79 -32.70
C ASN A 182 -1.26 -1.52 -33.27
N LYS A 183 -1.91 -2.54 -33.85
CA LYS A 183 -3.28 -2.41 -34.42
C LYS A 183 -4.33 -2.14 -33.35
N GLY A 184 -4.22 -2.80 -32.20
CA GLY A 184 -5.11 -2.56 -31.06
C GLY A 184 -4.96 -1.14 -30.50
N LEU A 185 -3.71 -0.65 -30.36
CA LEU A 185 -3.46 0.74 -29.94
C LEU A 185 -3.92 1.75 -30.97
N SER A 186 -3.72 1.49 -32.28
CA SER A 186 -4.25 2.35 -33.34
C SER A 186 -5.77 2.47 -33.28
N ALA A 187 -6.48 1.37 -33.04
CA ALA A 187 -7.93 1.41 -32.86
C ALA A 187 -8.36 2.27 -31.65
N ILE A 188 -7.65 2.16 -30.53
CA ILE A 188 -7.88 2.99 -29.34
C ILE A 188 -7.57 4.48 -29.65
N ALA A 189 -6.46 4.77 -30.30
CA ALA A 189 -6.08 6.13 -30.66
C ALA A 189 -7.21 6.83 -31.43
N HIS A 190 -7.71 6.22 -32.48
CA HIS A 190 -8.81 6.78 -33.30
C HIS A 190 -10.16 6.86 -32.58
N GLY A 191 -10.48 5.87 -31.72
CA GLY A 191 -11.77 5.80 -31.02
C GLY A 191 -11.80 6.55 -29.69
N CYS A 192 -10.66 6.92 -29.13
CA CYS A 192 -10.57 7.51 -27.79
C CYS A 192 -9.60 8.72 -27.74
N PRO A 193 -9.86 9.82 -28.49
CA PRO A 193 -8.99 11.00 -28.52
C PRO A 193 -8.92 11.73 -27.17
N SER A 194 -9.86 11.46 -26.26
CA SER A 194 -9.88 12.01 -24.89
C SER A 194 -9.02 11.26 -23.88
N LEU A 195 -8.18 10.29 -24.34
CA LEU A 195 -7.35 9.46 -23.47
C LEU A 195 -6.35 10.33 -22.69
N LYS A 196 -6.42 10.25 -21.37
CA LYS A 196 -5.55 10.98 -20.42
C LYS A 196 -4.53 10.07 -19.73
N VAL A 197 -4.89 8.83 -19.48
CA VAL A 197 -4.03 7.87 -18.76
C VAL A 197 -3.91 6.59 -19.57
N LEU A 198 -2.67 6.24 -19.92
CA LEU A 198 -2.34 4.99 -20.59
C LEU A 198 -1.32 4.21 -19.78
N THR A 199 -1.67 2.98 -19.39
CA THR A 199 -0.77 2.04 -18.71
C THR A 199 -0.60 0.79 -19.56
N LEU A 200 0.64 0.48 -19.93
CA LEU A 200 1.05 -0.70 -20.68
C LEU A 200 2.03 -1.53 -19.87
N TRP A 201 1.63 -2.73 -19.48
CA TRP A 201 2.47 -3.65 -18.70
C TRP A 201 2.55 -5.01 -19.39
N ASP A 202 3.79 -5.45 -19.66
CA ASP A 202 4.09 -6.74 -20.30
C ASP A 202 3.32 -6.94 -21.63
N VAL A 203 3.49 -5.97 -22.54
CA VAL A 203 2.88 -5.99 -23.88
C VAL A 203 3.98 -6.03 -24.97
N PRO A 204 4.59 -7.20 -25.19
CA PRO A 204 5.80 -7.31 -26.01
C PRO A 204 5.61 -7.00 -27.51
N TYR A 205 4.39 -7.04 -28.03
CA TYR A 205 4.09 -6.81 -29.43
C TYR A 205 3.64 -5.37 -29.75
N VAL A 206 3.57 -4.53 -28.73
CA VAL A 206 3.33 -3.09 -28.89
C VAL A 206 4.68 -2.40 -29.07
N GLY A 207 4.86 -1.71 -30.16
CA GLY A 207 6.09 -0.98 -30.49
C GLY A 207 5.86 0.48 -30.80
N ASP A 208 6.87 1.10 -31.42
CA ASP A 208 6.89 2.54 -31.73
C ASP A 208 5.73 3.00 -32.62
N GLU A 209 5.27 2.16 -33.55
CA GLU A 209 4.12 2.48 -34.41
C GLU A 209 2.84 2.69 -33.60
N GLY A 210 2.55 1.81 -32.63
CA GLY A 210 1.39 1.95 -31.76
C GLY A 210 1.49 3.21 -30.90
N MET A 211 2.68 3.53 -30.39
CA MET A 211 2.94 4.75 -29.63
C MET A 211 2.79 6.01 -30.50
N TYR A 212 3.21 5.94 -31.77
CA TYR A 212 3.04 7.05 -32.73
C TYR A 212 1.56 7.34 -33.00
N GLU A 213 0.72 6.31 -33.18
CA GLU A 213 -0.74 6.50 -33.37
C GLU A 213 -1.39 7.13 -32.13
N ILE A 214 -1.02 6.67 -30.91
CA ILE A 214 -1.48 7.30 -29.66
C ILE A 214 -1.03 8.78 -29.60
N ALA A 215 0.23 9.06 -29.94
CA ALA A 215 0.76 10.41 -29.93
C ALA A 215 -0.01 11.35 -30.88
N LYS A 216 -0.35 10.82 -32.07
CA LYS A 216 -0.99 11.57 -33.13
C LYS A 216 -2.45 11.96 -32.82
N GLU A 217 -3.18 11.09 -32.12
CA GLU A 217 -4.63 11.26 -31.89
C GLU A 217 -4.98 11.68 -30.46
N CYS A 218 -4.15 11.29 -29.45
CA CYS A 218 -4.46 11.48 -28.02
C CYS A 218 -3.65 12.63 -27.40
N HIS A 219 -3.93 13.86 -27.77
CA HIS A 219 -3.20 15.06 -27.30
C HIS A 219 -3.46 15.44 -25.82
N LEU A 220 -4.46 14.84 -25.19
CA LEU A 220 -4.81 15.08 -23.79
C LEU A 220 -4.11 14.15 -22.81
N LEU A 221 -3.08 13.41 -23.25
CA LEU A 221 -2.37 12.45 -22.40
C LEU A 221 -1.66 13.17 -21.25
N GLU A 222 -2.04 12.80 -20.02
CA GLU A 222 -1.53 13.37 -18.77
C GLU A 222 -0.60 12.38 -18.05
N LYS A 223 -0.90 11.07 -18.11
CA LYS A 223 -0.11 10.02 -17.41
C LYS A 223 0.21 8.89 -18.39
N LEU A 224 1.47 8.46 -18.42
CA LEU A 224 1.95 7.35 -19.23
C LEU A 224 2.81 6.40 -18.39
N ASP A 225 2.39 5.13 -18.31
CA ASP A 225 3.12 4.08 -17.61
C ASP A 225 3.50 2.98 -18.59
N LEU A 226 4.80 2.76 -18.75
CA LEU A 226 5.39 1.72 -19.59
C LEU A 226 6.18 0.75 -18.71
N CYS A 227 5.74 -0.49 -18.60
CA CYS A 227 6.40 -1.51 -17.79
C CYS A 227 6.63 -2.76 -18.62
N GLN A 228 7.87 -3.24 -18.69
CA GLN A 228 8.25 -4.44 -19.43
C GLN A 228 7.77 -4.43 -20.90
N CYS A 229 7.97 -3.30 -21.59
CA CYS A 229 7.59 -3.11 -22.98
C CYS A 229 8.84 -3.12 -23.88
N PRO A 230 9.36 -4.30 -24.29
CA PRO A 230 10.66 -4.39 -24.97
C PRO A 230 10.68 -3.84 -26.40
N SER A 231 9.52 -3.75 -27.08
CA SER A 231 9.42 -3.27 -28.46
C SER A 231 9.25 -1.76 -28.58
N ILE A 232 9.04 -1.05 -27.46
CA ILE A 232 8.98 0.42 -27.42
C ILE A 232 10.40 0.96 -27.26
N SER A 233 10.80 1.87 -28.15
CA SER A 233 12.11 2.51 -28.15
C SER A 233 12.02 4.03 -27.90
N ASN A 234 13.18 4.70 -28.02
CA ASN A 234 13.24 6.17 -28.00
C ASN A 234 12.27 6.82 -28.98
N LYS A 235 12.06 6.23 -30.18
CA LYS A 235 11.21 6.81 -31.23
C LYS A 235 9.76 6.95 -30.77
N GLY A 236 9.21 5.91 -30.17
CA GLY A 236 7.83 5.94 -29.65
C GLY A 236 7.65 6.98 -28.55
N LEU A 237 8.61 7.07 -27.62
CA LEU A 237 8.54 8.01 -26.52
C LEU A 237 8.77 9.47 -26.95
N ILE A 238 9.64 9.70 -27.93
CA ILE A 238 9.85 11.02 -28.55
C ILE A 238 8.56 11.49 -29.25
N ALA A 239 7.88 10.60 -29.98
CA ALA A 239 6.60 10.92 -30.61
C ALA A 239 5.55 11.37 -29.58
N ILE A 240 5.45 10.65 -28.46
CA ILE A 240 4.56 11.04 -27.34
C ILE A 240 4.97 12.40 -26.79
N ALA A 241 6.26 12.62 -26.51
CA ALA A 241 6.73 13.89 -25.93
C ALA A 241 6.38 15.09 -26.81
N MET A 242 6.53 14.96 -28.12
CA MET A 242 6.24 16.05 -29.08
C MET A 242 4.76 16.40 -29.17
N ASN A 243 3.87 15.44 -28.92
CA ASN A 243 2.43 15.62 -29.12
C ASN A 243 1.60 15.65 -27.81
N SER A 244 2.23 15.46 -26.65
CA SER A 244 1.55 15.42 -25.35
C SER A 244 2.11 16.47 -24.38
N PRO A 245 1.88 17.78 -24.60
CA PRO A 245 2.42 18.85 -23.74
C PRO A 245 1.80 18.87 -22.34
N ASN A 246 0.70 18.14 -22.16
CA ASN A 246 -0.01 18.03 -20.88
C ASN A 246 0.49 16.87 -20.01
N LEU A 247 1.54 16.16 -20.42
CA LEU A 247 2.08 15.03 -19.65
C LEU A 247 2.59 15.51 -18.28
N THR A 248 1.98 14.99 -17.21
CA THR A 248 2.31 15.31 -15.81
C THR A 248 3.06 14.19 -15.11
N ALA A 249 2.81 12.93 -15.50
CA ALA A 249 3.47 11.78 -14.88
C ALA A 249 3.94 10.77 -15.94
N LEU A 250 5.17 10.28 -15.76
CA LEU A 250 5.78 9.27 -16.62
C LEU A 250 6.44 8.18 -15.78
N THR A 251 6.08 6.93 -16.05
CA THR A 251 6.74 5.74 -15.50
C THR A 251 7.37 4.93 -16.63
N ILE A 252 8.65 4.59 -16.49
CA ILE A 252 9.39 3.69 -17.39
C ILE A 252 10.04 2.61 -16.52
N ASP A 253 9.58 1.38 -16.65
CA ASP A 253 10.07 0.26 -15.86
C ASP A 253 10.51 -0.88 -16.78
N SER A 254 11.75 -1.34 -16.66
CA SER A 254 12.29 -2.50 -17.39
C SER A 254 12.13 -2.42 -18.92
N CYS A 255 12.18 -1.20 -19.49
CA CYS A 255 12.07 -0.95 -20.92
C CYS A 255 13.47 -0.81 -21.53
N ARG A 256 14.01 -1.91 -22.09
CA ARG A 256 15.42 -2.02 -22.50
C ARG A 256 15.82 -1.13 -23.69
N ASN A 257 14.88 -0.74 -24.56
CA ASN A 257 15.16 0.04 -25.77
C ASN A 257 14.93 1.55 -25.59
N ILE A 258 14.58 1.98 -24.38
CA ILE A 258 14.43 3.38 -24.03
C ILE A 258 15.73 3.89 -23.41
N GLY A 259 16.25 5.03 -23.89
CA GLY A 259 17.51 5.60 -23.47
C GLY A 259 17.48 7.12 -23.30
N ASN A 260 18.66 7.75 -23.27
CA ASN A 260 18.84 9.16 -22.95
C ASN A 260 18.08 10.12 -23.87
N GLU A 261 17.98 9.80 -25.16
CA GLU A 261 17.35 10.69 -26.17
C GLU A 261 15.88 10.95 -25.86
N SER A 262 15.16 9.93 -25.41
CA SER A 262 13.76 10.06 -25.04
C SER A 262 13.57 11.00 -23.84
N LEU A 263 14.41 10.89 -22.82
CA LEU A 263 14.37 11.78 -21.65
C LEU A 263 14.69 13.24 -21.99
N GLN A 264 15.63 13.46 -22.92
CA GLN A 264 15.93 14.81 -23.43
C GLN A 264 14.72 15.40 -24.16
N ALA A 265 14.04 14.61 -24.98
CA ALA A 265 12.83 15.06 -25.68
C ALA A 265 11.70 15.41 -24.70
N ILE A 266 11.47 14.54 -23.70
CA ILE A 266 10.47 14.76 -22.65
C ILE A 266 10.77 16.04 -21.87
N GLY A 267 12.02 16.25 -21.45
CA GLY A 267 12.42 17.47 -20.74
C GLY A 267 12.15 18.76 -21.54
N ARG A 268 12.31 18.71 -22.86
CA ARG A 268 12.08 19.87 -23.75
C ARG A 268 10.61 20.09 -24.09
N CYS A 269 9.84 19.02 -24.29
CA CYS A 269 8.51 19.08 -24.87
C CYS A 269 7.37 18.95 -23.84
N CYS A 270 7.63 18.48 -22.61
CA CYS A 270 6.62 18.26 -21.58
C CYS A 270 6.82 19.23 -20.38
N PRO A 271 6.47 20.52 -20.50
CA PRO A 271 6.74 21.53 -19.46
C PRO A 271 5.91 21.34 -18.18
N LYS A 272 4.87 20.52 -18.22
CA LYS A 272 3.99 20.23 -17.06
C LYS A 272 4.39 18.96 -16.31
N LEU A 273 5.51 18.32 -16.64
CA LEU A 273 5.94 17.08 -16.01
C LEU A 273 6.25 17.30 -14.52
N GLN A 274 5.49 16.64 -13.66
CA GLN A 274 5.58 16.74 -12.19
C GLN A 274 6.23 15.51 -11.57
N SER A 275 5.99 14.32 -12.14
CA SER A 275 6.47 13.07 -11.58
C SER A 275 7.14 12.21 -12.62
N ILE A 276 8.33 11.70 -12.30
CA ILE A 276 9.01 10.71 -13.12
C ILE A 276 9.51 9.53 -12.29
N THR A 277 9.24 8.33 -12.80
CA THR A 277 9.75 7.07 -12.24
C THR A 277 10.47 6.30 -13.33
N ILE A 278 11.75 5.99 -13.11
CA ILE A 278 12.56 5.20 -14.03
C ILE A 278 13.18 4.04 -13.25
N LYS A 279 12.89 2.82 -13.70
CA LYS A 279 13.37 1.59 -13.05
C LYS A 279 14.01 0.67 -14.08
N ASP A 280 15.17 0.12 -13.74
CA ASP A 280 15.82 -0.99 -14.44
C ASP A 280 15.93 -0.81 -15.99
N CYS A 281 16.28 0.41 -16.41
CA CYS A 281 16.46 0.79 -17.82
C CYS A 281 17.95 0.99 -18.15
N PRO A 282 18.63 0.02 -18.78
CA PRO A 282 20.09 -0.01 -18.90
C PRO A 282 20.67 1.09 -19.81
N HIS A 283 19.90 1.63 -20.75
CA HIS A 283 20.34 2.66 -21.68
C HIS A 283 20.04 4.10 -21.20
N ILE A 284 19.46 4.23 -20.00
CA ILE A 284 19.29 5.53 -19.34
C ILE A 284 20.45 5.76 -18.39
N GLY A 285 21.21 6.81 -18.64
CA GLY A 285 22.36 7.22 -17.85
C GLY A 285 22.33 8.71 -17.51
N ASP A 286 23.48 9.23 -17.10
CA ASP A 286 23.64 10.59 -16.60
C ASP A 286 23.12 11.67 -17.58
N GLN A 287 23.41 11.51 -18.87
CA GLN A 287 23.02 12.48 -19.87
C GLN A 287 21.50 12.67 -19.98
N GLY A 288 20.75 11.57 -19.92
CA GLY A 288 19.29 11.60 -19.99
C GLY A 288 18.68 12.25 -18.75
N VAL A 289 19.09 11.78 -17.56
CA VAL A 289 18.57 12.28 -16.29
C VAL A 289 18.94 13.74 -16.06
N ALA A 290 20.20 14.11 -16.30
CA ALA A 290 20.66 15.49 -16.15
C ALA A 290 19.93 16.46 -17.08
N SER A 291 19.77 16.10 -18.37
CA SER A 291 19.04 16.93 -19.33
C SER A 291 17.55 17.09 -18.92
N LEU A 292 16.91 16.01 -18.48
CA LEU A 292 15.52 16.05 -18.01
C LEU A 292 15.38 17.00 -16.82
N VAL A 293 16.14 16.78 -15.74
CA VAL A 293 16.03 17.57 -14.49
C VAL A 293 16.35 19.05 -14.75
N SER A 294 17.35 19.34 -15.56
CA SER A 294 17.71 20.73 -15.91
C SER A 294 16.61 21.43 -16.69
N SER A 295 15.95 20.72 -17.61
CA SER A 295 14.88 21.30 -18.45
C SER A 295 13.55 21.46 -17.72
N THR A 296 13.26 20.61 -16.69
CA THR A 296 11.99 20.59 -15.95
C THR A 296 12.14 21.13 -14.53
N SER A 297 13.16 21.90 -14.25
CA SER A 297 13.52 22.38 -12.90
C SER A 297 12.43 23.16 -12.18
N SER A 298 11.46 23.74 -12.90
CA SER A 298 10.35 24.53 -12.37
C SER A 298 9.00 23.77 -12.29
N SER A 299 8.96 22.51 -12.70
CA SER A 299 7.70 21.73 -12.70
C SER A 299 7.83 20.38 -12.02
N LEU A 300 9.04 19.78 -12.05
CA LEU A 300 9.28 18.44 -11.54
C LEU A 300 9.32 18.43 -10.02
N THR A 301 8.40 17.66 -9.42
CA THR A 301 8.24 17.59 -7.95
C THR A 301 8.64 16.23 -7.38
N LYS A 302 8.48 15.14 -8.16
CA LYS A 302 8.75 13.77 -7.70
C LYS A 302 9.70 13.07 -8.68
N VAL A 303 10.80 12.51 -8.18
CA VAL A 303 11.77 11.73 -8.95
C VAL A 303 12.06 10.42 -8.25
N LYS A 304 11.85 9.30 -8.95
CA LYS A 304 12.22 7.94 -8.50
C LYS A 304 13.15 7.30 -9.52
N LEU A 305 14.37 6.98 -9.11
CA LEU A 305 15.40 6.36 -9.95
C LEU A 305 15.88 5.07 -9.31
N GLN A 306 15.71 3.95 -10.02
CA GLN A 306 16.03 2.63 -9.50
C GLN A 306 16.82 1.81 -10.54
N GLY A 307 17.89 1.12 -10.07
CA GLY A 307 18.64 0.16 -10.89
C GLY A 307 19.27 0.76 -12.16
N LEU A 308 19.63 2.05 -12.12
CA LEU A 308 20.20 2.78 -13.25
C LEU A 308 21.72 2.91 -13.14
N SER A 309 22.40 3.00 -14.29
CA SER A 309 23.85 3.21 -14.36
C SER A 309 24.24 4.69 -14.21
N LEU A 310 23.71 5.35 -13.17
CA LEU A 310 24.00 6.76 -12.88
C LEU A 310 25.30 6.89 -12.08
N THR A 311 25.99 8.02 -12.27
CA THR A 311 27.19 8.39 -11.52
C THR A 311 26.94 9.63 -10.63
N ASP A 312 27.98 10.09 -9.96
CA ASP A 312 27.95 11.29 -9.12
C ASP A 312 27.49 12.54 -9.88
N PHE A 313 27.68 12.57 -11.21
CA PHE A 313 27.27 13.69 -12.05
C PHE A 313 25.75 13.90 -12.03
N SER A 314 24.95 12.84 -12.15
CA SER A 314 23.48 12.97 -12.08
C SER A 314 23.02 13.53 -10.75
N LEU A 315 23.61 13.06 -9.64
CA LEU A 315 23.24 13.55 -8.30
C LEU A 315 23.62 15.02 -8.11
N ALA A 316 24.79 15.44 -8.63
CA ALA A 316 25.20 16.84 -8.61
C ALA A 316 24.20 17.73 -9.37
N VAL A 317 23.75 17.31 -10.55
CA VAL A 317 22.74 18.04 -11.34
C VAL A 317 21.39 18.07 -10.62
N ILE A 318 20.94 16.96 -10.04
CA ILE A 318 19.70 16.90 -9.25
C ILE A 318 19.78 17.86 -8.07
N GLY A 319 20.90 17.85 -7.34
CA GLY A 319 21.14 18.73 -6.20
C GLY A 319 21.12 20.22 -6.57
N HIS A 320 21.60 20.59 -7.77
CA HIS A 320 21.69 21.97 -8.21
C HIS A 320 20.41 22.48 -8.90
N CYS A 321 19.76 21.63 -9.71
CA CYS A 321 18.63 22.01 -10.54
C CYS A 321 17.27 21.64 -9.95
N GLY A 322 17.20 20.84 -8.89
CA GLY A 322 15.96 20.27 -8.32
C GLY A 322 15.14 21.23 -7.47
N LYS A 323 14.96 22.49 -7.88
CA LYS A 323 14.38 23.57 -7.07
C LYS A 323 12.95 23.34 -6.58
N ASP A 324 12.14 22.61 -7.34
CA ASP A 324 10.76 22.29 -7.01
C ASP A 324 10.56 20.82 -6.56
N LEU A 325 11.66 20.07 -6.43
CA LEU A 325 11.60 18.70 -5.96
C LEU A 325 11.15 18.63 -4.50
N THR A 326 10.08 17.88 -4.27
CA THR A 326 9.55 17.59 -2.92
C THR A 326 9.83 16.15 -2.51
N SER A 327 9.99 15.23 -3.46
CA SER A 327 10.24 13.82 -3.19
C SER A 327 11.32 13.25 -4.10
N LEU A 328 12.35 12.65 -3.50
CA LEU A 328 13.43 11.93 -4.17
C LEU A 328 13.53 10.50 -3.64
N ILE A 329 13.55 9.53 -4.56
CA ILE A 329 13.73 8.12 -4.22
C ILE A 329 14.85 7.55 -5.10
N PHE A 330 15.91 7.08 -4.46
CA PHE A 330 17.04 6.40 -5.10
C PHE A 330 17.11 4.94 -4.64
N SER A 331 17.21 4.02 -5.59
CA SER A 331 17.33 2.60 -5.26
C SER A 331 18.34 1.90 -6.16
N GLY A 332 19.29 1.18 -5.56
CA GLY A 332 20.23 0.35 -6.30
C GLY A 332 21.17 1.11 -7.24
N LEU A 333 21.52 2.36 -6.95
CA LEU A 333 22.46 3.16 -7.75
C LEU A 333 23.90 2.77 -7.39
N GLN A 334 24.44 1.75 -8.08
CA GLN A 334 25.71 1.12 -7.70
C GLN A 334 26.95 1.96 -8.03
N ASN A 335 26.87 2.83 -9.04
CA ASN A 335 28.00 3.65 -9.52
C ASN A 335 28.05 5.04 -8.88
N VAL A 336 27.06 5.37 -8.02
CA VAL A 336 27.07 6.60 -7.24
C VAL A 336 27.95 6.39 -6.02
N THR A 337 28.94 7.29 -5.84
CA THR A 337 29.86 7.26 -4.71
C THR A 337 29.45 8.22 -3.60
N GLU A 338 30.20 8.23 -2.52
CA GLU A 338 30.06 9.20 -1.44
C GLU A 338 30.05 10.64 -1.96
N LYS A 339 30.91 10.97 -2.93
CA LYS A 339 31.00 12.31 -3.49
C LYS A 339 29.71 12.78 -4.12
N GLY A 340 28.98 11.90 -4.81
CA GLY A 340 27.70 12.24 -5.44
C GLY A 340 26.66 12.69 -4.42
N PHE A 341 26.44 11.91 -3.35
CA PHE A 341 25.51 12.26 -2.28
C PHE A 341 25.97 13.49 -1.49
N TRP A 342 27.28 13.63 -1.26
CA TRP A 342 27.84 14.79 -0.59
C TRP A 342 27.62 16.08 -1.38
N VAL A 343 27.90 16.06 -2.69
CA VAL A 343 27.66 17.23 -3.57
C VAL A 343 26.16 17.55 -3.63
N MET A 344 25.32 16.54 -3.79
CA MET A 344 23.86 16.71 -3.79
C MET A 344 23.37 17.37 -2.48
N GLY A 345 23.84 16.89 -1.32
CA GLY A 345 23.46 17.42 -0.02
C GLY A 345 23.93 18.87 0.21
N ASN A 346 25.09 19.24 -0.29
CA ASN A 346 25.61 20.61 -0.14
C ASN A 346 25.10 21.59 -1.23
N ALA A 347 24.37 21.09 -2.22
CA ALA A 347 23.80 21.95 -3.25
C ALA A 347 22.56 22.70 -2.73
N GLN A 348 22.38 23.96 -3.16
CA GLN A 348 21.27 24.82 -2.71
C GLN A 348 19.97 24.62 -3.51
N GLY A 349 19.91 23.62 -4.38
CA GLY A 349 18.74 23.39 -5.24
C GLY A 349 17.64 22.52 -4.64
N LEU A 350 17.83 21.94 -3.43
CA LEU A 350 16.87 21.01 -2.81
C LEU A 350 16.13 21.62 -1.60
N GLU A 351 15.91 22.92 -1.62
CA GLU A 351 15.26 23.63 -0.50
C GLU A 351 13.83 23.15 -0.21
N LYS A 352 13.08 22.68 -1.24
CA LYS A 352 11.69 22.21 -1.07
C LYS A 352 11.61 20.71 -0.80
N LEU A 353 12.73 20.00 -0.72
CA LEU A 353 12.74 18.56 -0.52
C LEU A 353 12.15 18.19 0.84
N ALA A 354 11.03 17.49 0.82
CA ALA A 354 10.33 17.02 2.01
C ALA A 354 10.54 15.54 2.29
N THR A 355 10.71 14.72 1.24
CA THR A 355 10.87 13.26 1.39
C THR A 355 12.11 12.79 0.62
N LEU A 356 13.00 12.07 1.29
CA LEU A 356 14.15 11.41 0.71
C LEU A 356 14.19 9.94 1.11
N SER A 357 14.24 9.06 0.11
CA SER A 357 14.41 7.62 0.34
C SER A 357 15.63 7.11 -0.41
N ILE A 358 16.53 6.42 0.28
CA ILE A 358 17.75 5.84 -0.30
C ILE A 358 17.78 4.35 0.04
N THR A 359 17.80 3.52 -1.01
CA THR A 359 17.79 2.06 -0.88
C THR A 359 19.01 1.44 -1.55
N SER A 360 19.79 0.65 -0.84
CA SER A 360 20.89 -0.16 -1.40
C SER A 360 21.89 0.65 -2.24
N CYS A 361 22.21 1.89 -1.87
CA CYS A 361 23.19 2.73 -2.54
C CYS A 361 24.52 2.71 -1.77
N ARG A 362 25.61 2.27 -2.42
CA ARG A 362 26.92 2.10 -1.78
C ARG A 362 27.55 3.43 -1.32
N GLY A 363 27.25 4.51 -2.00
CA GLY A 363 27.76 5.85 -1.68
C GLY A 363 27.12 6.50 -0.46
N THR A 364 26.13 5.88 0.17
CA THR A 364 25.45 6.46 1.34
C THR A 364 26.29 6.17 2.60
N THR A 365 27.08 7.15 3.03
CA THR A 365 27.98 7.08 4.19
C THR A 365 27.61 8.14 5.24
N ASP A 366 28.29 8.16 6.36
CA ASP A 366 28.08 9.11 7.46
C ASP A 366 28.25 10.57 7.01
N VAL A 367 29.29 10.85 6.20
CA VAL A 367 29.57 12.19 5.67
C VAL A 367 28.45 12.69 4.75
N CYS A 368 27.87 11.78 3.96
CA CYS A 368 26.74 12.13 3.09
C CYS A 368 25.50 12.50 3.87
N LEU A 369 25.18 11.76 4.92
CA LEU A 369 24.00 12.04 5.74
C LEU A 369 24.11 13.39 6.43
N GLU A 370 25.30 13.74 6.95
CA GLU A 370 25.53 15.06 7.54
C GLU A 370 25.32 16.17 6.50
N ALA A 371 25.85 16.01 5.29
CA ALA A 371 25.67 16.97 4.19
C ALA A 371 24.19 17.12 3.79
N ILE A 372 23.46 16.02 3.66
CA ILE A 372 22.01 16.02 3.36
C ILE A 372 21.23 16.74 4.46
N GLY A 373 21.52 16.47 5.73
CA GLY A 373 20.87 17.14 6.84
C GLY A 373 21.08 18.65 6.86
N LYS A 374 22.28 19.10 6.50
CA LYS A 374 22.62 20.52 6.40
C LYS A 374 21.99 21.22 5.18
N GLY A 375 21.94 20.56 4.03
CA GLY A 375 21.49 21.18 2.78
C GLY A 375 19.97 21.09 2.57
N CYS A 376 19.31 20.04 3.08
CA CYS A 376 17.88 19.85 2.89
C CYS A 376 17.08 20.27 4.16
N GLN A 377 17.01 21.58 4.40
CA GLN A 377 16.44 22.14 5.65
C GLN A 377 14.95 21.89 5.84
N ASN A 378 14.20 21.61 4.78
CA ASN A 378 12.76 21.30 4.85
C ASN A 378 12.46 19.78 4.79
N LEU A 379 13.50 18.93 4.95
CA LEU A 379 13.35 17.48 4.92
C LEU A 379 12.53 17.00 6.11
N LYS A 380 11.37 16.43 5.85
CA LYS A 380 10.43 15.91 6.84
C LYS A 380 10.53 14.39 7.01
N GLN A 381 10.78 13.68 5.92
CA GLN A 381 10.83 12.22 5.94
C GLN A 381 12.13 11.73 5.35
N MET A 382 12.83 10.88 6.11
CA MET A 382 14.05 10.19 5.68
C MET A 382 13.88 8.69 5.81
N CYS A 383 14.06 7.96 4.69
CA CYS A 383 14.03 6.50 4.66
C CYS A 383 15.38 5.97 4.18
N LEU A 384 16.02 5.14 4.98
CA LEU A 384 17.26 4.43 4.63
C LEU A 384 16.99 2.92 4.63
N HIS A 385 17.18 2.26 3.49
CA HIS A 385 17.01 0.81 3.38
C HIS A 385 18.28 0.16 2.82
N LYS A 386 18.78 -0.84 3.50
CA LYS A 386 20.04 -1.54 3.14
C LYS A 386 21.25 -0.62 2.96
N CYS A 387 21.35 0.43 3.79
CA CYS A 387 22.47 1.36 3.77
C CYS A 387 23.58 0.87 4.72
N CYS A 388 24.41 -0.05 4.23
CA CYS A 388 25.39 -0.77 5.05
C CYS A 388 26.59 0.07 5.51
N PHE A 389 26.79 1.29 4.99
CA PHE A 389 27.92 2.16 5.33
C PHE A 389 27.54 3.29 6.30
N VAL A 390 26.27 3.38 6.67
CA VAL A 390 25.80 4.32 7.68
C VAL A 390 25.99 3.73 9.06
N SER A 391 26.63 4.49 9.95
CA SER A 391 26.87 4.14 11.35
C SER A 391 26.13 5.08 12.31
N ASP A 392 26.29 4.86 13.62
CA ASP A 392 25.73 5.70 14.67
C ASP A 392 26.19 7.16 14.56
N SER A 393 27.47 7.40 14.22
CA SER A 393 28.01 8.75 14.07
C SER A 393 27.32 9.53 12.94
N GLY A 394 27.10 8.89 11.79
CA GLY A 394 26.38 9.50 10.67
C GLY A 394 24.92 9.79 10.99
N LEU A 395 24.24 8.87 11.67
CA LEU A 395 22.86 9.05 12.08
C LEU A 395 22.69 10.22 13.06
N ILE A 396 23.57 10.30 14.06
CA ILE A 396 23.59 11.39 15.05
C ILE A 396 23.91 12.74 14.39
N ALA A 397 24.89 12.79 13.48
CA ALA A 397 25.25 14.01 12.76
C ALA A 397 24.07 14.48 11.86
N PHE A 398 23.40 13.56 11.19
CA PHE A 398 22.18 13.84 10.43
C PHE A 398 21.07 14.39 11.32
N ALA A 399 20.79 13.75 12.45
CA ALA A 399 19.76 14.15 13.38
C ALA A 399 19.97 15.57 13.92
N LYS A 400 21.22 15.96 14.20
CA LYS A 400 21.59 17.32 14.60
C LYS A 400 21.35 18.35 13.51
N ALA A 401 21.58 17.98 12.25
CA ALA A 401 21.51 18.90 11.11
C ALA A 401 20.10 19.02 10.53
N ALA A 402 19.29 17.98 10.57
CA ALA A 402 17.97 17.90 9.95
C ALA A 402 16.86 18.52 10.84
N VAL A 403 16.82 19.83 10.91
CA VAL A 403 15.97 20.61 11.86
C VAL A 403 14.46 20.48 11.62
N SER A 404 14.02 19.98 10.45
CA SER A 404 12.59 19.84 10.11
C SER A 404 12.13 18.39 10.06
N LEU A 405 12.96 17.44 10.47
CA LEU A 405 12.66 16.01 10.39
C LEU A 405 11.48 15.62 11.27
N GLU A 406 10.47 15.00 10.67
CA GLU A 406 9.26 14.51 11.34
C GLU A 406 9.23 12.96 11.39
N SER A 407 9.81 12.29 10.41
CA SER A 407 9.79 10.83 10.31
C SER A 407 11.16 10.28 9.88
N LEU A 408 11.65 9.28 10.61
CA LEU A 408 12.89 8.56 10.31
C LEU A 408 12.60 7.07 10.22
N GLN A 409 12.91 6.47 9.07
CA GLN A 409 12.78 5.02 8.86
C GLN A 409 14.13 4.41 8.49
N LEU A 410 14.53 3.39 9.21
CA LEU A 410 15.75 2.62 9.00
C LEU A 410 15.38 1.14 8.79
N GLU A 411 15.72 0.60 7.63
CA GLU A 411 15.45 -0.81 7.32
C GLU A 411 16.74 -1.52 6.88
N GLU A 412 17.03 -2.64 7.48
CA GLU A 412 18.24 -3.44 7.21
C GLU A 412 19.56 -2.62 7.28
N CYS A 413 19.60 -1.58 8.14
CA CYS A 413 20.79 -0.76 8.39
C CYS A 413 21.61 -1.35 9.54
N ASN A 414 22.42 -2.36 9.25
CA ASN A 414 23.01 -3.26 10.25
C ASN A 414 24.22 -2.71 11.01
N ARG A 415 24.71 -1.50 10.70
CA ARG A 415 25.78 -0.83 11.47
C ARG A 415 25.25 0.16 12.50
N ILE A 416 23.95 0.39 12.49
CA ILE A 416 23.28 1.24 13.48
C ILE A 416 23.02 0.40 14.73
N THR A 417 23.43 0.91 15.88
CA THR A 417 23.25 0.30 17.19
C THR A 417 22.23 1.08 18.04
N GLN A 418 21.98 0.62 19.24
CA GLN A 418 21.15 1.33 20.21
C GLN A 418 21.67 2.76 20.50
N LEU A 419 23.00 2.95 20.52
CA LEU A 419 23.61 4.27 20.73
C LEU A 419 23.22 5.27 19.64
N GLY A 420 23.22 4.83 18.38
CA GLY A 420 22.78 5.65 17.25
C GLY A 420 21.31 6.07 17.35
N ILE A 421 20.45 5.14 17.78
CA ILE A 421 19.01 5.38 17.94
C ILE A 421 18.75 6.41 19.05
N VAL A 422 19.29 6.16 20.25
CA VAL A 422 19.16 7.07 21.39
C VAL A 422 19.78 8.43 21.05
N GLY A 423 20.98 8.43 20.46
CA GLY A 423 21.63 9.66 20.03
C GLY A 423 20.83 10.44 18.98
N ALA A 424 20.16 9.77 18.05
CA ALA A 424 19.26 10.39 17.08
C ALA A 424 18.04 11.03 17.78
N LEU A 425 17.34 10.29 18.64
CA LEU A 425 16.19 10.78 19.39
C LEU A 425 16.52 12.03 20.21
N LEU A 426 17.67 12.05 20.88
CA LEU A 426 18.13 13.19 21.68
C LEU A 426 18.50 14.42 20.84
N ASN A 427 18.87 14.23 19.57
CA ASN A 427 19.38 15.31 18.72
C ASN A 427 18.40 15.75 17.62
N CYS A 428 17.35 14.99 17.31
CA CYS A 428 16.35 15.36 16.31
C CYS A 428 15.45 16.54 16.72
N GLY A 429 15.62 17.08 17.91
CA GLY A 429 14.78 18.16 18.43
C GLY A 429 13.33 17.75 18.68
N SER A 430 12.45 18.74 18.86
CA SER A 430 11.03 18.55 19.23
C SER A 430 10.09 18.27 18.06
N LYS A 431 10.59 17.85 16.88
CA LYS A 431 9.76 17.69 15.68
C LYS A 431 9.55 16.25 15.22
N VAL A 432 10.40 15.32 15.66
CA VAL A 432 10.28 13.92 15.23
C VAL A 432 9.04 13.28 15.86
N LYS A 433 8.11 12.88 15.00
CA LYS A 433 6.84 12.24 15.36
C LYS A 433 6.85 10.73 15.19
N SER A 434 7.69 10.23 14.28
CA SER A 434 7.73 8.82 13.92
C SER A 434 9.15 8.29 13.78
N LEU A 435 9.42 7.16 14.42
CA LEU A 435 10.66 6.39 14.27
C LEU A 435 10.32 4.95 13.93
N ALA A 436 10.87 4.45 12.82
CA ALA A 436 10.70 3.06 12.41
C ALA A 436 12.05 2.37 12.19
N LEU A 437 12.23 1.21 12.82
CA LEU A 437 13.39 0.33 12.70
C LEU A 437 12.91 -1.04 12.25
N VAL A 438 13.39 -1.52 11.11
CA VAL A 438 12.95 -2.79 10.54
C VAL A 438 14.16 -3.64 10.21
N LYS A 439 14.21 -4.86 10.74
CA LYS A 439 15.30 -5.82 10.46
C LYS A 439 16.71 -5.25 10.66
N CYS A 440 16.92 -4.36 11.63
CA CYS A 440 18.23 -3.80 11.96
C CYS A 440 18.98 -4.75 12.92
N MET A 441 19.95 -5.51 12.38
CA MET A 441 20.66 -6.56 13.11
C MET A 441 21.83 -6.05 13.96
N GLY A 442 22.20 -4.76 13.85
CA GLY A 442 23.30 -4.16 14.63
C GLY A 442 22.92 -3.81 16.06
N ILE A 443 21.64 -3.80 16.37
CA ILE A 443 21.12 -3.46 17.69
C ILE A 443 21.43 -4.61 18.66
N LYS A 444 21.87 -4.27 19.87
CA LYS A 444 22.11 -5.21 20.98
C LYS A 444 21.42 -4.69 22.21
N ASP A 445 20.90 -5.58 23.04
CA ASP A 445 20.24 -5.24 24.29
C ASP A 445 21.28 -4.91 25.37
N LEU A 446 21.74 -3.68 25.37
CA LEU A 446 22.75 -3.18 26.29
C LEU A 446 22.14 -2.17 27.25
N ASP A 447 22.49 -2.27 28.51
CA ASP A 447 22.19 -1.23 29.48
C ASP A 447 23.10 -0.03 29.21
N LEU A 448 22.48 1.07 28.81
CA LEU A 448 23.17 2.33 28.64
C LEU A 448 23.00 3.11 29.94
N GLU A 449 24.04 3.13 30.77
CA GLU A 449 24.14 4.01 31.93
C GLU A 449 24.13 5.48 31.44
N THR A 450 22.97 6.00 31.09
CA THR A 450 22.84 7.38 30.64
C THR A 450 22.19 8.21 31.74
N PRO A 451 22.95 9.05 32.46
CA PRO A 451 22.38 9.95 33.46
C PRO A 451 21.55 11.03 32.74
N PHE A 452 20.28 11.19 33.15
CA PHE A 452 19.39 12.29 32.81
C PHE A 452 19.16 12.53 31.30
N LEU A 453 18.46 11.61 30.64
CA LEU A 453 17.98 11.83 29.28
C LEU A 453 16.73 12.69 29.30
N SER A 454 16.73 13.77 28.50
CA SER A 454 15.52 14.57 28.29
C SER A 454 14.48 13.78 27.49
N PRO A 455 13.21 13.74 27.93
CA PRO A 455 12.16 13.03 27.18
C PRO A 455 11.96 13.59 25.78
N CYS A 456 11.71 12.71 24.82
CA CYS A 456 11.30 13.07 23.47
C CYS A 456 9.77 13.21 23.42
N GLU A 457 9.25 14.38 23.80
CA GLU A 457 7.81 14.64 23.91
C GLU A 457 7.07 14.70 22.58
N SER A 458 7.78 14.76 21.45
CA SER A 458 7.20 14.86 20.12
C SER A 458 6.86 13.52 19.48
N LEU A 459 7.50 12.41 19.92
CA LEU A 459 7.34 11.11 19.30
C LEU A 459 5.95 10.53 19.57
N ARG A 460 5.22 10.22 18.51
CA ARG A 460 3.86 9.66 18.54
C ARG A 460 3.79 8.23 18.06
N SER A 461 4.72 7.84 17.17
CA SER A 461 4.75 6.52 16.57
C SER A 461 6.14 5.91 16.69
N LEU A 462 6.21 4.74 17.31
CA LEU A 462 7.44 3.94 17.43
C LEU A 462 7.19 2.57 16.82
N SER A 463 7.98 2.20 15.83
CA SER A 463 7.94 0.88 15.20
C SER A 463 9.32 0.24 15.24
N ILE A 464 9.47 -0.89 15.93
CA ILE A 464 10.71 -1.67 15.98
C ILE A 464 10.36 -3.11 15.62
N ARG A 465 10.54 -3.44 14.34
CA ARG A 465 10.08 -4.73 13.79
C ARG A 465 11.23 -5.66 13.45
N SER A 466 11.11 -6.92 13.84
CA SER A 466 12.05 -7.97 13.46
C SER A 466 13.52 -7.59 13.71
N CYS A 467 13.80 -6.89 14.80
CA CYS A 467 15.15 -6.55 15.27
C CYS A 467 15.55 -7.48 16.43
N PRO A 468 16.13 -8.66 16.17
CA PRO A 468 16.27 -9.72 17.18
C PRO A 468 17.17 -9.36 18.36
N GLY A 469 18.07 -8.39 18.18
CA GLY A 469 18.93 -7.91 19.24
C GLY A 469 18.32 -6.81 20.12
N PHE A 470 17.10 -6.35 19.81
CA PHE A 470 16.39 -5.38 20.65
C PHE A 470 15.62 -6.13 21.75
N GLY A 471 16.00 -5.93 22.98
CA GLY A 471 15.45 -6.66 24.12
C GLY A 471 14.75 -5.77 25.14
N SER A 472 14.50 -6.35 26.31
CA SER A 472 13.72 -5.70 27.37
C SER A 472 14.41 -4.47 27.96
N VAL A 473 15.72 -4.47 28.10
CA VAL A 473 16.49 -3.33 28.65
C VAL A 473 16.40 -2.12 27.72
N SER A 474 16.63 -2.36 26.42
CA SER A 474 16.50 -1.32 25.39
C SER A 474 15.08 -0.74 25.30
N LEU A 475 14.07 -1.60 25.47
CA LEU A 475 12.66 -1.20 25.38
C LEU A 475 12.26 -0.33 26.59
N ALA A 476 12.67 -0.70 27.80
CA ALA A 476 12.42 0.10 29.00
C ALA A 476 13.07 1.49 28.91
N LEU A 477 14.32 1.57 28.39
CA LEU A 477 14.99 2.85 28.15
C LEU A 477 14.21 3.74 27.17
N VAL A 478 13.78 3.17 26.03
CA VAL A 478 13.01 3.91 25.02
C VAL A 478 11.64 4.33 25.56
N GLY A 479 10.99 3.50 26.40
CA GLY A 479 9.75 3.81 27.07
C GLY A 479 9.85 5.07 27.93
N ASN A 480 10.89 5.16 28.74
CA ASN A 480 11.16 6.34 29.57
C ASN A 480 11.43 7.62 28.76
N LEU A 481 11.96 7.47 27.54
CA LEU A 481 12.25 8.60 26.65
C LEU A 481 11.03 9.12 25.90
N CYS A 482 9.99 8.31 25.70
CA CYS A 482 8.90 8.60 24.77
C CYS A 482 7.51 8.52 25.42
N PRO A 483 7.15 9.46 26.35
CA PRO A 483 5.91 9.38 27.13
C PRO A 483 4.64 9.69 26.31
N GLN A 484 4.77 10.17 25.09
CA GLN A 484 3.67 10.66 24.25
C GLN A 484 3.33 9.74 23.08
N LEU A 485 3.57 8.44 23.22
CA LEU A 485 3.29 7.46 22.15
C LEU A 485 1.78 7.19 21.99
N HIS A 486 1.32 7.14 20.74
CA HIS A 486 -0.02 6.73 20.34
C HIS A 486 0.01 5.42 19.57
N GLN A 487 1.10 5.16 18.86
CA GLN A 487 1.27 3.96 18.04
C GLN A 487 2.56 3.23 18.43
N LEU A 488 2.44 1.95 18.73
CA LEU A 488 3.54 1.08 19.11
C LEU A 488 3.51 -0.20 18.29
N ASP A 489 4.56 -0.46 17.52
CA ASP A 489 4.74 -1.70 16.76
C ASP A 489 6.08 -2.35 17.13
N LEU A 490 6.00 -3.46 17.83
CA LEU A 490 7.14 -4.25 18.30
C LEU A 490 7.14 -5.67 17.69
N SER A 491 6.48 -5.82 16.54
CA SER A 491 6.28 -7.14 15.93
C SER A 491 7.60 -7.87 15.61
N GLY A 492 7.62 -9.17 15.94
CA GLY A 492 8.78 -10.04 15.72
C GLY A 492 9.95 -9.82 16.68
N LEU A 493 9.74 -9.15 17.81
CA LEU A 493 10.74 -9.01 18.87
C LEU A 493 10.66 -10.18 19.85
N CYS A 494 11.31 -11.30 19.53
CA CYS A 494 11.26 -12.51 20.38
C CYS A 494 12.01 -12.35 21.72
N GLY A 495 12.87 -11.33 21.86
CA GLY A 495 13.69 -11.10 23.05
C GLY A 495 13.02 -10.29 24.16
N ILE A 496 11.88 -9.63 23.88
CA ILE A 496 11.19 -8.80 24.88
C ILE A 496 10.31 -9.64 25.81
N THR A 497 10.21 -9.18 27.05
CA THR A 497 9.37 -9.78 28.10
C THR A 497 8.49 -8.71 28.76
N ASP A 498 7.58 -9.11 29.62
CA ASP A 498 6.70 -8.20 30.33
C ASP A 498 7.48 -7.13 31.10
N SER A 499 8.59 -7.50 31.74
CA SER A 499 9.44 -6.56 32.49
C SER A 499 10.04 -5.41 31.64
N GLY A 500 10.21 -5.61 30.33
CA GLY A 500 10.69 -4.57 29.42
C GLY A 500 9.55 -3.70 28.87
N LEU A 501 8.37 -4.28 28.65
CA LEU A 501 7.26 -3.57 28.04
C LEU A 501 6.39 -2.82 29.06
N LEU A 502 6.23 -3.34 30.27
CA LEU A 502 5.44 -2.70 31.32
C LEU A 502 5.87 -1.25 31.62
N PRO A 503 7.17 -0.92 31.79
CA PRO A 503 7.58 0.46 32.02
C PRO A 503 7.18 1.40 30.89
N LEU A 504 7.19 0.95 29.64
CA LEU A 504 6.73 1.74 28.50
C LEU A 504 5.21 1.97 28.54
N VAL A 505 4.45 0.93 28.84
CA VAL A 505 2.98 1.01 28.94
C VAL A 505 2.55 1.91 30.10
N GLU A 506 3.22 1.80 31.25
CA GLU A 506 2.95 2.61 32.43
C GLU A 506 3.40 4.06 32.29
N GLY A 507 4.50 4.29 31.57
CA GLY A 507 5.06 5.62 31.32
C GLY A 507 4.42 6.40 30.17
N CYS A 508 3.43 5.82 29.48
CA CYS A 508 2.79 6.47 28.34
C CYS A 508 1.57 7.30 28.79
N ASP A 509 1.73 8.63 28.86
CA ASP A 509 0.71 9.56 29.36
C ASP A 509 -0.43 9.83 28.37
N SER A 510 -0.15 9.79 27.06
CA SER A 510 -1.09 10.21 26.01
C SER A 510 -2.16 9.17 25.66
N GLY A 511 -1.99 7.93 26.11
CA GLY A 511 -2.83 6.80 25.76
C GLY A 511 -2.47 6.15 24.41
N LEU A 512 -2.23 4.84 24.43
CA LEU A 512 -1.94 4.06 23.24
C LEU A 512 -3.23 3.80 22.46
N VAL A 513 -3.18 4.01 21.14
CA VAL A 513 -4.30 3.82 20.21
C VAL A 513 -4.12 2.56 19.38
N LYS A 514 -2.92 2.34 18.85
CA LYS A 514 -2.58 1.17 18.04
C LYS A 514 -1.36 0.46 18.63
N VAL A 515 -1.53 -0.81 18.96
CA VAL A 515 -0.46 -1.65 19.54
C VAL A 515 -0.34 -2.94 18.75
N ASN A 516 0.86 -3.19 18.20
CA ASN A 516 1.19 -4.42 17.49
C ASN A 516 2.35 -5.13 18.20
N LEU A 517 2.05 -6.30 18.74
CA LEU A 517 2.97 -7.17 19.47
C LEU A 517 3.10 -8.54 18.80
N ALA A 518 2.73 -8.65 17.51
CA ALA A 518 2.73 -9.91 16.79
C ALA A 518 4.10 -10.61 16.84
N GLY A 519 4.11 -11.91 17.16
CA GLY A 519 5.34 -12.70 17.26
C GLY A 519 6.22 -12.42 18.49
N CYS A 520 5.72 -11.69 19.49
CA CYS A 520 6.42 -11.49 20.76
C CYS A 520 6.16 -12.68 21.71
N LEU A 521 6.94 -13.75 21.55
CA LEU A 521 6.69 -15.06 22.13
C LEU A 521 6.75 -15.09 23.67
N ASN A 522 7.37 -14.11 24.30
CA ASN A 522 7.61 -14.11 25.76
C ASN A 522 6.66 -13.23 26.55
N LEU A 523 5.81 -12.45 25.87
CA LEU A 523 4.77 -11.65 26.54
C LEU A 523 3.64 -12.53 27.06
N THR A 524 3.10 -12.13 28.22
CA THR A 524 2.03 -12.85 28.91
C THR A 524 0.77 -11.99 29.06
N ASP A 525 -0.22 -12.51 29.76
CA ASP A 525 -1.47 -11.79 30.10
C ASP A 525 -1.23 -10.54 30.96
N GLU A 526 -0.09 -10.43 31.65
CA GLU A 526 0.25 -9.30 32.50
C GLU A 526 0.31 -7.99 31.71
N VAL A 527 1.04 -7.98 30.58
CA VAL A 527 1.12 -6.82 29.68
C VAL A 527 -0.23 -6.48 29.08
N VAL A 528 -0.99 -7.46 28.60
CA VAL A 528 -2.30 -7.22 27.98
C VAL A 528 -3.27 -6.64 28.99
N SER A 529 -3.25 -7.14 30.23
CA SER A 529 -4.07 -6.62 31.33
C SER A 529 -3.67 -5.17 31.71
N ALA A 530 -2.37 -4.85 31.69
CA ALA A 530 -1.89 -3.49 31.91
C ALA A 530 -2.33 -2.55 30.78
N LEU A 531 -2.19 -2.97 29.51
CA LEU A 531 -2.66 -2.22 28.34
C LEU A 531 -4.18 -1.93 28.43
N ALA A 532 -4.97 -2.96 28.71
CA ALA A 532 -6.42 -2.80 28.85
C ALA A 532 -6.79 -1.82 29.95
N ARG A 533 -6.20 -1.96 31.14
CA ARG A 533 -6.48 -1.11 32.30
C ARG A 533 -6.05 0.35 32.10
N LEU A 534 -4.87 0.59 31.53
CA LEU A 534 -4.30 1.94 31.42
C LEU A 534 -4.75 2.66 30.16
N HIS A 535 -4.88 1.93 29.04
CA HIS A 535 -5.15 2.50 27.72
C HIS A 535 -6.46 2.03 27.09
N GLY A 536 -7.29 1.23 27.78
CA GLY A 536 -8.52 0.68 27.22
C GLY A 536 -9.54 1.70 26.74
N ARG A 537 -9.42 2.96 27.17
CA ARG A 537 -10.26 4.09 26.69
C ARG A 537 -9.78 4.69 25.36
N THR A 538 -8.55 4.41 24.93
CA THR A 538 -7.94 4.93 23.71
C THR A 538 -7.52 3.83 22.74
N LEU A 539 -7.40 2.59 23.20
CA LEU A 539 -6.91 1.44 22.42
C LEU A 539 -7.97 1.01 21.39
N GLU A 540 -7.71 1.28 20.13
CA GLU A 540 -8.57 0.94 18.99
C GLU A 540 -8.14 -0.36 18.29
N VAL A 541 -6.82 -0.58 18.18
CA VAL A 541 -6.24 -1.71 17.45
C VAL A 541 -5.23 -2.43 18.32
N LEU A 542 -5.42 -3.74 18.53
CA LEU A 542 -4.48 -4.60 19.24
C LEU A 542 -4.17 -5.85 18.44
N ASN A 543 -2.89 -6.06 18.12
CA ASN A 543 -2.42 -7.25 17.44
C ASN A 543 -1.48 -8.06 18.36
N LEU A 544 -1.86 -9.31 18.64
CA LEU A 544 -1.16 -10.28 19.46
C LEU A 544 -0.90 -11.59 18.69
N ASP A 545 -0.94 -11.58 17.33
CA ASP A 545 -0.70 -12.81 16.53
C ASP A 545 0.60 -13.50 16.97
N GLY A 546 0.51 -14.78 17.26
CA GLY A 546 1.65 -15.60 17.65
C GLY A 546 2.16 -15.36 19.08
N CYS A 547 1.47 -14.59 19.93
CA CYS A 547 1.81 -14.47 21.35
C CYS A 547 1.31 -15.70 22.13
N ILE A 548 2.06 -16.79 22.06
CA ILE A 548 1.65 -18.13 22.54
C ILE A 548 1.38 -18.22 24.06
N LYS A 549 1.88 -17.28 24.85
CA LYS A 549 1.68 -17.24 26.31
C LYS A 549 0.45 -16.39 26.71
N VAL A 550 -0.20 -15.74 25.76
CA VAL A 550 -1.44 -14.99 25.97
C VAL A 550 -2.61 -15.96 26.01
N THR A 551 -3.44 -15.84 27.06
CA THR A 551 -4.53 -16.77 27.38
C THR A 551 -5.88 -16.05 27.54
N ASP A 552 -6.88 -16.76 28.05
CA ASP A 552 -8.23 -16.23 28.31
C ASP A 552 -8.23 -15.05 29.29
N ALA A 553 -7.25 -14.95 30.19
CA ALA A 553 -7.15 -13.85 31.15
C ALA A 553 -7.01 -12.49 30.44
N SER A 554 -6.29 -12.46 29.31
CA SER A 554 -6.22 -11.26 28.46
C SER A 554 -7.59 -10.86 27.91
N LEU A 555 -8.39 -11.82 27.44
CA LEU A 555 -9.73 -11.54 26.89
C LEU A 555 -10.70 -11.00 27.96
N VAL A 556 -10.58 -11.47 29.20
CA VAL A 556 -11.33 -10.92 30.34
C VAL A 556 -10.96 -9.45 30.55
N ALA A 557 -9.66 -9.16 30.65
CA ALA A 557 -9.18 -7.78 30.85
C ALA A 557 -9.60 -6.82 29.73
N LEU A 558 -9.55 -7.28 28.47
CA LEU A 558 -9.99 -6.49 27.31
C LEU A 558 -11.50 -6.24 27.36
N ALA A 559 -12.31 -7.24 27.73
CA ALA A 559 -13.76 -7.10 27.84
C ALA A 559 -14.17 -6.10 28.93
N ASP A 560 -13.42 -6.05 30.04
CA ASP A 560 -13.73 -5.21 31.19
C ASP A 560 -13.31 -3.74 31.01
N HIS A 561 -12.25 -3.48 30.23
CA HIS A 561 -11.61 -2.17 30.23
C HIS A 561 -11.58 -1.47 28.87
N CYS A 562 -11.68 -2.20 27.75
CA CYS A 562 -11.54 -1.62 26.41
C CYS A 562 -12.89 -1.18 25.83
N LEU A 563 -13.11 0.14 25.77
CA LEU A 563 -14.39 0.70 25.31
C LEU A 563 -14.43 0.98 23.81
N VAL A 564 -13.27 1.25 23.21
CA VAL A 564 -13.16 1.71 21.79
C VAL A 564 -12.43 0.70 20.89
N LEU A 565 -12.08 -0.48 21.43
CA LEU A 565 -11.37 -1.51 20.68
C LEU A 565 -12.23 -1.99 19.50
N SER A 566 -11.75 -1.75 18.29
CA SER A 566 -12.42 -2.10 17.04
C SER A 566 -11.79 -3.30 16.35
N ASP A 567 -10.47 -3.43 16.44
CA ASP A 567 -9.71 -4.47 15.73
C ASP A 567 -8.86 -5.28 16.73
N LEU A 568 -9.14 -6.57 16.83
CA LEU A 568 -8.43 -7.49 17.72
C LEU A 568 -7.90 -8.69 16.93
N GLU A 569 -6.57 -8.83 16.87
CA GLU A 569 -5.88 -9.95 16.26
C GLU A 569 -5.23 -10.80 17.36
N MET A 570 -5.69 -12.04 17.51
CA MET A 570 -5.20 -13.01 18.52
C MET A 570 -4.90 -14.38 17.91
N SER A 571 -4.53 -14.39 16.63
CA SER A 571 -4.19 -15.64 15.94
C SER A 571 -3.05 -16.38 16.64
N LYS A 572 -3.11 -17.70 16.66
CA LYS A 572 -2.11 -18.59 17.29
C LYS A 572 -1.84 -18.34 18.78
N CYS A 573 -2.76 -17.66 19.49
CA CYS A 573 -2.71 -17.50 20.94
C CYS A 573 -3.27 -18.72 21.66
N SER A 574 -3.02 -18.82 23.00
CA SER A 574 -3.49 -19.94 23.83
C SER A 574 -4.91 -19.76 24.37
N ILE A 575 -5.76 -19.03 23.66
CA ILE A 575 -7.17 -18.76 24.04
C ILE A 575 -8.06 -19.98 23.82
N THR A 576 -9.15 -20.03 24.59
CA THR A 576 -10.14 -21.13 24.56
C THR A 576 -11.57 -20.59 24.39
N ASP A 577 -12.55 -21.50 24.40
CA ASP A 577 -13.98 -21.15 24.37
C ASP A 577 -14.40 -20.22 25.54
N THR A 578 -13.76 -20.37 26.73
CA THR A 578 -14.04 -19.53 27.89
C THR A 578 -13.58 -18.08 27.69
N GLY A 579 -12.47 -17.88 27.03
CA GLY A 579 -12.00 -16.54 26.67
C GLY A 579 -12.96 -15.85 25.70
N ILE A 580 -13.42 -16.54 24.66
CA ILE A 580 -14.42 -15.99 23.72
C ILE A 580 -15.75 -15.69 24.43
N ALA A 581 -16.16 -16.56 25.39
CA ALA A 581 -17.33 -16.28 26.20
C ALA A 581 -17.18 -14.98 27.00
N SER A 582 -16.04 -14.79 27.67
CA SER A 582 -15.75 -13.59 28.45
C SER A 582 -15.73 -12.33 27.57
N LEU A 583 -15.07 -12.38 26.41
CA LEU A 583 -15.06 -11.28 25.45
C LEU A 583 -16.48 -10.90 25.01
N SER A 584 -17.37 -11.88 24.83
CA SER A 584 -18.77 -11.65 24.47
C SER A 584 -19.60 -11.01 25.59
N CYS A 585 -19.11 -10.98 26.83
CA CYS A 585 -19.79 -10.37 27.98
C CYS A 585 -19.52 -8.86 28.10
N GLY A 586 -18.51 -8.33 27.41
CA GLY A 586 -18.21 -6.90 27.38
C GLY A 586 -19.33 -6.10 26.72
N GLU A 587 -20.21 -5.49 27.51
CA GLU A 587 -21.40 -4.78 26.99
C GLU A 587 -21.07 -3.53 26.18
N GLN A 588 -19.92 -2.91 26.46
CA GLN A 588 -19.47 -1.67 25.82
C GLN A 588 -18.48 -1.91 24.67
N LEU A 589 -18.06 -3.16 24.47
CA LEU A 589 -17.08 -3.51 23.44
C LEU A 589 -17.73 -3.46 22.04
N ASN A 590 -17.20 -2.61 21.15
CA ASN A 590 -17.68 -2.45 19.77
C ASN A 590 -16.69 -3.03 18.76
N LEU A 591 -16.39 -4.32 18.89
CA LEU A 591 -15.41 -5.00 18.05
C LEU A 591 -15.95 -5.15 16.61
N GLN A 592 -15.17 -4.67 15.62
CA GLN A 592 -15.50 -4.75 14.19
C GLN A 592 -14.73 -5.87 13.49
N VAL A 593 -13.49 -6.10 13.88
CA VAL A 593 -12.65 -7.16 13.31
C VAL A 593 -12.09 -8.03 14.43
N LEU A 594 -12.30 -9.33 14.31
CA LEU A 594 -11.76 -10.34 15.22
C LEU A 594 -11.04 -11.41 14.41
N SER A 595 -9.76 -11.62 14.70
CA SER A 595 -9.00 -12.73 14.14
C SER A 595 -8.51 -13.65 15.25
N ILE A 596 -8.89 -14.91 15.16
CA ILE A 596 -8.48 -16.00 16.07
C ILE A 596 -7.94 -17.20 15.29
N SER A 597 -7.37 -16.92 14.10
CA SER A 597 -6.81 -17.96 13.23
C SER A 597 -5.78 -18.83 13.96
N GLY A 598 -5.83 -20.14 13.75
CA GLY A 598 -4.89 -21.07 14.38
C GLY A 598 -5.05 -21.25 15.89
N CYS A 599 -6.10 -20.73 16.52
CA CYS A 599 -6.41 -20.98 17.94
C CYS A 599 -7.09 -22.34 18.13
N ASN A 600 -6.29 -23.40 18.18
CA ASN A 600 -6.78 -24.79 18.15
C ASN A 600 -7.58 -25.22 19.40
N LYS A 601 -7.58 -24.42 20.47
CA LYS A 601 -8.38 -24.67 21.68
C LYS A 601 -9.77 -24.04 21.62
N VAL A 602 -10.05 -23.21 20.62
CA VAL A 602 -11.37 -22.66 20.32
C VAL A 602 -12.15 -23.69 19.51
N SER A 603 -13.33 -24.06 19.98
CA SER A 603 -14.13 -25.14 19.40
C SER A 603 -15.55 -24.69 19.03
N ASN A 604 -16.36 -25.63 18.56
CA ASN A 604 -17.79 -25.41 18.26
C ASN A 604 -18.60 -24.81 19.45
N LYS A 605 -18.10 -24.94 20.68
CA LYS A 605 -18.72 -24.35 21.87
C LYS A 605 -18.68 -22.82 21.87
N SER A 606 -17.76 -22.21 21.15
CA SER A 606 -17.67 -20.76 21.02
C SER A 606 -18.75 -20.15 20.12
N MET A 607 -19.50 -20.96 19.36
CA MET A 607 -20.48 -20.47 18.39
C MET A 607 -21.52 -19.49 18.98
N PRO A 608 -22.17 -19.74 20.14
CA PRO A 608 -23.14 -18.80 20.71
C PRO A 608 -22.53 -17.43 21.02
N TYR A 609 -21.26 -17.42 21.45
CA TYR A 609 -20.53 -16.22 21.83
C TYR A 609 -20.08 -15.45 20.61
N LEU A 610 -19.59 -16.13 19.57
CA LEU A 610 -19.26 -15.52 18.28
C LEU A 610 -20.50 -14.90 17.61
N ARG A 611 -21.67 -15.55 17.72
CA ARG A 611 -22.95 -14.94 17.25
C ARG A 611 -23.30 -13.67 18.02
N LYS A 612 -23.02 -13.63 19.33
CA LYS A 612 -23.28 -12.43 20.15
C LYS A 612 -22.34 -11.29 19.74
N LEU A 613 -21.04 -11.57 19.58
CA LEU A 613 -20.05 -10.62 19.06
C LEU A 613 -20.36 -10.18 17.63
N GLY A 614 -20.90 -11.07 16.81
CA GLY A 614 -21.24 -10.80 15.42
C GLY A 614 -22.28 -9.69 15.18
N ARG A 615 -22.87 -9.13 16.23
CA ARG A 615 -23.74 -7.95 16.12
C ARG A 615 -22.97 -6.70 15.67
N THR A 616 -21.67 -6.61 16.02
CA THR A 616 -20.78 -5.49 15.68
C THR A 616 -19.71 -5.89 14.69
N LEU A 617 -19.39 -7.19 14.54
CA LEU A 617 -18.34 -7.68 13.67
C LEU A 617 -18.67 -7.46 12.19
N VAL A 618 -17.69 -6.94 11.47
CA VAL A 618 -17.65 -6.80 10.01
C VAL A 618 -16.71 -7.86 9.40
N GLY A 619 -15.68 -8.27 10.16
CA GLY A 619 -14.72 -9.31 9.76
C GLY A 619 -14.42 -10.30 10.88
N LEU A 620 -14.45 -11.60 10.56
CA LEU A 620 -14.11 -12.69 11.47
C LEU A 620 -13.19 -13.70 10.78
N ASN A 621 -11.97 -13.88 11.30
CA ASN A 621 -11.02 -14.85 10.77
C ASN A 621 -10.92 -16.07 11.69
N LEU A 622 -11.34 -17.23 11.17
CA LEU A 622 -11.32 -18.55 11.82
C LEU A 622 -10.39 -19.54 11.10
N GLN A 623 -9.56 -19.09 10.18
CA GLN A 623 -8.68 -19.97 9.41
C GLN A 623 -7.82 -20.82 10.34
N GLN A 624 -7.55 -22.06 9.97
CA GLN A 624 -6.72 -22.99 10.76
C GLN A 624 -7.23 -23.27 12.20
N CYS A 625 -8.49 -22.96 12.52
CA CYS A 625 -9.13 -23.37 13.78
C CYS A 625 -9.65 -24.80 13.65
N ASN A 626 -8.77 -25.79 13.76
CA ASN A 626 -9.07 -27.20 13.49
C ASN A 626 -10.16 -27.82 14.39
N SER A 627 -10.49 -27.20 15.51
CA SER A 627 -11.52 -27.65 16.44
C SER A 627 -12.92 -27.07 16.14
N ILE A 628 -13.05 -26.22 15.13
CA ILE A 628 -14.32 -25.69 14.61
C ILE A 628 -14.67 -26.47 13.34
N SER A 629 -15.86 -27.11 13.34
CA SER A 629 -16.31 -27.88 12.17
C SER A 629 -16.83 -26.94 11.05
N THR A 630 -16.71 -27.40 9.80
CA THR A 630 -17.26 -26.68 8.63
C THR A 630 -18.75 -26.39 8.77
N ALA A 631 -19.54 -27.34 9.30
CA ALA A 631 -20.96 -27.13 9.59
C ALA A 631 -21.21 -25.98 10.56
N THR A 632 -20.33 -25.78 11.55
CA THR A 632 -20.43 -24.63 12.47
C THR A 632 -20.11 -23.32 11.76
N VAL A 633 -19.13 -23.32 10.88
CA VAL A 633 -18.78 -22.15 10.05
C VAL A 633 -19.94 -21.78 9.12
N ASP A 634 -20.57 -22.75 8.47
CA ASP A 634 -21.73 -22.53 7.60
C ASP A 634 -22.89 -21.87 8.39
N LEU A 635 -23.16 -22.35 9.60
CA LEU A 635 -24.17 -21.75 10.49
C LEU A 635 -23.79 -20.33 10.94
N LEU A 636 -22.52 -20.03 11.12
CA LEU A 636 -22.06 -18.66 11.41
C LEU A 636 -22.26 -17.75 10.19
N VAL A 637 -21.88 -18.19 8.99
CA VAL A 637 -22.08 -17.45 7.73
C VAL A 637 -23.57 -17.13 7.53
N GLU A 638 -24.46 -18.08 7.74
CA GLU A 638 -25.91 -17.85 7.66
C GLU A 638 -26.41 -16.84 8.71
N SER A 639 -25.87 -16.91 9.93
CA SER A 639 -26.32 -16.04 11.03
C SER A 639 -25.73 -14.65 11.03
N LEU A 640 -24.52 -14.47 10.48
CA LEU A 640 -23.73 -13.24 10.48
C LEU A 640 -23.61 -12.63 9.07
N TRP A 641 -24.72 -12.43 8.40
CA TRP A 641 -24.77 -11.96 7.00
C TRP A 641 -24.08 -10.60 6.70
N ARG A 642 -23.75 -9.83 7.75
CA ARG A 642 -22.98 -8.56 7.65
C ARG A 642 -21.49 -8.74 7.89
N CYS A 643 -21.05 -9.94 8.27
CA CYS A 643 -19.69 -10.23 8.65
C CYS A 643 -19.03 -11.10 7.58
N ASP A 644 -17.90 -10.65 7.05
CA ASP A 644 -17.06 -11.47 6.18
C ASP A 644 -16.32 -12.49 7.04
N ILE A 645 -16.54 -13.77 6.78
CA ILE A 645 -15.93 -14.88 7.55
C ILE A 645 -14.88 -15.56 6.69
N LEU A 646 -13.63 -15.55 7.18
CA LEU A 646 -12.51 -16.33 6.64
C LEU A 646 -12.35 -17.62 7.44
N SER A 647 -12.43 -18.79 6.79
CA SER A 647 -12.34 -20.11 7.43
C SER A 647 -11.47 -21.08 6.66
#